data_e168399610dbb026adaa10eb4852cd31
#
_entry.id   e168399610dbb026adaa10eb4852cd31
#
_cell.length_a   1.000
_cell.length_b   1.000
_cell.length_c   1.000
_cell.angle_alpha   90.00
_cell.angle_beta   90.00
_cell.angle_gamma   90.00
#
_symmetry.space_group_name_H-M   'P 1'
#
loop_
_entity.id
_entity.type
_entity.pdbx_description
1 polymer ?
#
loop_
_entity_poly.entity_id
_entity_poly.type
_entity_poly.pdbx_seq_one_letter_code
_entity_poly.pdbx_strand_id
1 'polypeptide(L)'
;MKKILSAILSAAIIAASASPAFAAEAAELNISADKIGHEVSPTLYGAFIEDISKAGDGGLVSNLIYNNSFEYNDTAEENPQLNEAYWEFSNISHTVSKENPLNKNNPSYEKLTISGKSTVTNLGCVENWSYKTYEPNKKSQATADMGFKKSEKYDFSMYVKNVDFSGTVRIYLDSPSNKSHQTEIDISNSENWRKFEAELESAATEDGGLAIEFNGTGTLCIDFVQLIPQSSYGYGNSKWKYTTLRSDLVNALKELNPAFIRFPGGCFCEGDSLDNLYNWKDTIGPLESRRQSCNIWRNDEAGDYYINSNSLGYGEYFNLCSDLGAEPVPCLSAGITCQGRNGYDINVDALKKLNMSDEEFRNYLITERNFDKNDAASLDNRIKEVEALGYTSEADFDKYLETIALTPGTHNWQNYVQDILDLIEYANGDSTTTYWGAVRAANGHSEPYNLKYIGIGNENWGEVYWRNFDAIYKAIKAKYPNITIITTAGTWLGGKDFDTAQSTVNGKYRDCYIDEHYYTDRNYMYEINNRYDGYDRSGAKVFVGEYAAKASKIGTIQTKSNMAEALEEAAYMTGFERNSDVVAMASYAPTFAKINSQNWDVNMIWFDSQSTVLTPSYYTQLLFSNNIGTKYIDAAFARETPVSELAQSVTINEQEQAIYIKLINSSGKAQTVNLNLSGFGSLNAASNQYISANYKSACNEIGKANYISSQCENLAVNGETVTVNTGKYSVNVIRIAYGTNNGATLYELPEEFPKPEKGYLPPAVRVAVPCAIGAVIIAAVLTGVCTKMARKKKSK
;
A
#
# COMPACT_ATOMS: atom_id res chain seq x y z
N MET A 1 -26.06 19.47 59.66
CA MET A 1 -24.78 19.50 58.93
C MET A 1 -24.82 18.79 57.61
N LYS A 2 -25.34 17.55 57.41
CA LYS A 2 -25.38 16.89 56.10
C LYS A 2 -26.24 17.56 55.04
N LYS A 3 -27.34 18.24 55.41
CA LYS A 3 -28.19 18.97 54.43
C LYS A 3 -27.61 20.31 53.99
N ILE A 4 -26.76 20.94 54.80
CA ILE A 4 -26.08 22.20 54.47
C ILE A 4 -24.87 21.91 53.56
N LEU A 5 -24.14 20.81 53.75
CA LEU A 5 -23.04 20.38 52.89
C LEU A 5 -23.54 20.00 51.49
N SER A 6 -24.73 19.35 51.37
CA SER A 6 -25.32 18.99 50.08
C SER A 6 -25.77 20.20 49.27
N ALA A 7 -26.29 21.25 49.93
CA ALA A 7 -26.70 22.50 49.30
C ALA A 7 -25.52 23.37 48.84
N ILE A 8 -24.41 23.33 49.59
CA ILE A 8 -23.19 24.06 49.20
C ILE A 8 -22.47 23.35 48.03
N LEU A 9 -22.49 22.02 47.97
CA LEU A 9 -21.91 21.26 46.85
C LEU A 9 -22.76 21.43 45.58
N SER A 10 -24.09 21.47 45.68
CA SER A 10 -24.98 21.74 44.55
C SER A 10 -24.87 23.18 44.01
N ALA A 11 -24.68 24.15 44.90
CA ALA A 11 -24.45 25.54 44.51
C ALA A 11 -23.05 25.79 43.90
N ALA A 12 -22.02 25.07 44.35
CA ALA A 12 -20.68 25.13 43.74
C ALA A 12 -20.64 24.49 42.36
N ILE A 13 -21.39 23.42 42.11
CA ILE A 13 -21.50 22.77 40.78
C ILE A 13 -22.31 23.67 39.84
N ILE A 14 -23.34 24.39 40.27
CA ILE A 14 -24.10 25.32 39.44
C ILE A 14 -23.33 26.61 39.14
N ALA A 15 -22.50 27.11 40.10
CA ALA A 15 -21.66 28.28 39.84
C ALA A 15 -20.45 27.98 38.95
N ALA A 16 -19.96 26.73 38.85
CA ALA A 16 -18.89 26.34 37.95
C ALA A 16 -19.39 26.16 36.51
N SER A 17 -20.69 26.11 36.25
CA SER A 17 -21.26 25.96 34.90
C SER A 17 -21.70 27.25 34.22
N ALA A 18 -21.49 28.41 34.87
CA ALA A 18 -21.80 29.71 34.30
C ALA A 18 -20.55 30.58 34.06
N SER A 19 -19.49 29.99 33.51
CA SER A 19 -18.58 30.80 32.70
C SER A 19 -19.31 31.17 31.43
N PRO A 20 -19.41 32.45 31.01
CA PRO A 20 -19.87 32.77 29.69
C PRO A 20 -18.90 32.04 28.75
N ALA A 21 -19.40 31.07 28.02
CA ALA A 21 -18.71 30.58 26.84
C ALA A 21 -18.64 31.83 25.92
N PHE A 22 -17.51 32.53 25.92
CA PHE A 22 -17.19 33.39 24.79
C PHE A 22 -17.28 32.47 23.59
N ALA A 23 -18.28 32.68 22.75
CA ALA A 23 -18.34 32.06 21.46
C ALA A 23 -16.97 32.34 20.82
N ALA A 24 -16.19 31.32 20.53
CA ALA A 24 -14.91 31.51 19.86
C ALA A 24 -15.23 32.34 18.61
N GLU A 25 -14.51 33.45 18.41
CA GLU A 25 -14.67 34.32 17.26
C GLU A 25 -14.44 33.43 16.00
N ALA A 26 -15.34 33.50 15.00
CA ALA A 26 -15.22 32.73 13.79
C ALA A 26 -13.89 33.07 13.09
N ALA A 27 -13.20 32.05 12.56
CA ALA A 27 -12.06 32.29 11.71
C ALA A 27 -12.56 32.84 10.35
N GLU A 28 -11.87 33.83 9.81
CA GLU A 28 -12.23 34.46 8.54
C GLU A 28 -11.22 34.04 7.46
N LEU A 29 -11.65 33.29 6.44
CA LEU A 29 -10.86 32.93 5.27
C LEU A 29 -11.28 33.81 4.08
N ASN A 30 -10.37 34.65 3.60
CA ASN A 30 -10.60 35.53 2.49
C ASN A 30 -10.16 34.90 1.18
N ILE A 31 -11.08 34.81 0.22
CA ILE A 31 -10.92 34.16 -1.07
C ILE A 31 -11.34 35.17 -2.14
N SER A 32 -10.44 35.53 -3.06
CA SER A 32 -10.71 36.57 -4.04
C SER A 32 -10.41 36.10 -5.46
N ALA A 33 -11.25 36.44 -6.43
CA ALA A 33 -11.09 36.08 -7.83
C ALA A 33 -9.84 36.72 -8.47
N ASP A 34 -9.34 37.85 -7.93
CA ASP A 34 -8.09 38.50 -8.39
C ASP A 34 -6.82 37.78 -7.88
N LYS A 35 -6.99 36.75 -7.02
CA LYS A 35 -5.93 35.90 -6.49
C LYS A 35 -5.86 34.51 -7.13
N ILE A 36 -6.58 34.30 -8.24
CA ILE A 36 -6.44 33.09 -9.04
C ILE A 36 -5.02 33.06 -9.60
N GLY A 37 -4.29 31.99 -9.27
CA GLY A 37 -2.88 31.81 -9.57
C GLY A 37 -2.61 30.76 -10.67
N HIS A 38 -1.59 29.95 -10.42
CA HIS A 38 -1.11 28.93 -11.35
C HIS A 38 -2.10 27.77 -11.56
N GLU A 39 -1.87 27.01 -12.62
CA GLU A 39 -2.62 25.80 -12.89
C GLU A 39 -2.29 24.70 -11.86
N VAL A 40 -3.29 23.93 -11.47
CA VAL A 40 -3.14 22.72 -10.66
C VAL A 40 -2.82 21.56 -11.58
N SER A 41 -1.81 20.76 -11.22
CA SER A 41 -1.43 19.59 -12.01
C SER A 41 -2.62 18.62 -12.14
N PRO A 42 -2.99 18.20 -13.36
CA PRO A 42 -4.06 17.23 -13.55
C PRO A 42 -3.70 15.83 -13.03
N THR A 43 -2.43 15.58 -12.74
CA THR A 43 -1.92 14.32 -12.19
C THR A 43 -1.52 14.47 -10.72
N LEU A 44 -2.06 15.45 -9.98
CA LEU A 44 -1.59 15.75 -8.61
C LEU A 44 -1.80 14.57 -7.65
N TYR A 45 -2.92 13.86 -7.70
CA TYR A 45 -3.23 12.78 -6.77
C TYR A 45 -3.35 11.43 -7.47
N GLY A 46 -2.54 10.47 -7.06
CA GLY A 46 -2.53 9.11 -7.58
C GLY A 46 -2.49 8.04 -6.50
N ALA A 47 -2.31 6.80 -6.94
CA ALA A 47 -2.15 5.64 -6.06
C ALA A 47 -0.78 4.99 -6.26
N PHE A 48 -0.25 4.38 -5.19
CA PHE A 48 0.97 3.59 -5.20
C PHE A 48 0.64 2.14 -4.88
N ILE A 49 0.97 1.23 -5.78
CA ILE A 49 0.76 -0.21 -5.60
C ILE A 49 2.12 -0.91 -5.62
N GLU A 50 2.43 -1.57 -4.52
CA GLU A 50 3.58 -2.43 -4.36
C GLU A 50 3.13 -3.78 -3.82
N ASP A 51 3.75 -4.88 -4.26
CA ASP A 51 3.51 -6.19 -3.68
C ASP A 51 4.30 -6.35 -2.37
N ILE A 52 3.87 -5.58 -1.38
CA ILE A 52 4.29 -5.58 0.02
C ILE A 52 3.08 -5.95 0.89
N SER A 53 3.30 -6.56 2.04
CA SER A 53 2.21 -6.90 2.97
C SER A 53 1.11 -7.76 2.35
N LYS A 54 1.48 -8.67 1.44
CA LYS A 54 0.57 -9.54 0.68
C LYS A 54 -0.46 -8.76 -0.17
N ALA A 55 -0.05 -7.62 -0.71
CA ALA A 55 -0.94 -6.76 -1.50
C ALA A 55 -1.25 -7.32 -2.90
N GLY A 56 -0.33 -8.05 -3.50
CA GLY A 56 -0.50 -8.76 -4.77
C GLY A 56 -1.11 -10.13 -4.58
N ASP A 57 -0.25 -11.14 -4.40
CA ASP A 57 -0.69 -12.51 -4.08
C ASP A 57 -1.26 -12.55 -2.65
N GLY A 58 -2.51 -13.03 -2.53
CA GLY A 58 -3.27 -13.01 -1.27
C GLY A 58 -4.02 -11.70 -1.01
N GLY A 59 -3.89 -10.70 -1.90
CA GLY A 59 -4.56 -9.40 -1.87
C GLY A 59 -5.34 -9.12 -3.16
N LEU A 60 -4.79 -8.26 -4.04
CA LEU A 60 -5.44 -7.86 -5.30
C LEU A 60 -5.71 -9.04 -6.23
N VAL A 61 -4.81 -10.01 -6.34
CA VAL A 61 -5.02 -11.22 -7.14
C VAL A 61 -6.17 -12.03 -6.54
N SER A 62 -7.16 -12.38 -7.35
CA SER A 62 -8.37 -13.06 -6.86
C SER A 62 -8.20 -14.57 -6.69
N ASN A 63 -7.11 -15.18 -7.18
CA ASN A 63 -6.83 -16.59 -6.96
C ASN A 63 -6.66 -16.87 -5.44
N LEU A 64 -7.50 -17.73 -4.89
CA LEU A 64 -7.48 -18.07 -3.46
C LEU A 64 -6.37 -19.06 -3.09
N ILE A 65 -5.78 -19.75 -4.09
CA ILE A 65 -4.66 -20.67 -3.87
C ILE A 65 -3.37 -19.87 -3.71
N TYR A 66 -2.73 -19.98 -2.55
CA TYR A 66 -1.41 -19.44 -2.32
C TYR A 66 -0.35 -20.51 -2.55
N ASN A 67 0.80 -20.17 -3.13
CA ASN A 67 1.80 -21.14 -3.60
C ASN A 67 1.20 -22.17 -4.58
N ASN A 68 0.66 -21.66 -5.66
CA ASN A 68 -0.14 -22.43 -6.63
C ASN A 68 0.67 -23.37 -7.53
N SER A 69 2.00 -23.25 -7.57
CA SER A 69 2.89 -24.00 -8.47
C SER A 69 4.14 -24.59 -7.79
N PHE A 70 4.14 -24.69 -6.46
CA PHE A 70 5.22 -25.32 -5.67
C PHE A 70 6.63 -24.72 -5.90
N GLU A 71 6.72 -23.44 -6.28
CA GLU A 71 7.96 -22.71 -6.54
C GLU A 71 8.44 -21.86 -5.35
N TYR A 72 7.93 -22.14 -4.14
CA TYR A 72 8.14 -21.27 -2.98
C TYR A 72 9.58 -21.24 -2.46
N ASN A 73 10.52 -21.91 -3.11
CA ASN A 73 11.90 -22.01 -2.69
C ASN A 73 12.89 -21.58 -3.78
N ASP A 74 13.29 -20.32 -3.74
CA ASP A 74 14.37 -19.81 -4.61
C ASP A 74 15.76 -20.26 -4.12
N THR A 75 15.88 -20.64 -2.85
CA THR A 75 17.09 -21.21 -2.24
C THR A 75 17.03 -22.73 -2.12
N ALA A 76 16.56 -23.41 -3.16
CA ALA A 76 16.19 -24.84 -3.21
C ALA A 76 17.19 -25.83 -2.60
N GLU A 77 18.43 -25.44 -2.37
CA GLU A 77 19.44 -26.32 -1.78
C GLU A 77 19.35 -26.40 -0.25
N GLU A 78 18.73 -25.40 0.44
CA GLU A 78 18.76 -25.32 1.89
C GLU A 78 17.50 -25.87 2.57
N ASN A 79 16.30 -25.73 1.98
CA ASN A 79 15.08 -26.26 2.57
C ASN A 79 14.00 -26.64 1.53
N PRO A 80 14.03 -27.89 1.01
CA PRO A 80 13.06 -28.33 0.00
C PRO A 80 11.59 -28.34 0.50
N GLN A 81 11.34 -28.29 1.81
CA GLN A 81 10.00 -28.24 2.39
C GLN A 81 9.31 -26.90 2.13
N LEU A 82 10.04 -25.84 1.79
CA LEU A 82 9.44 -24.56 1.44
C LEU A 82 8.60 -24.61 0.17
N ASN A 83 8.91 -25.49 -0.77
CA ASN A 83 8.10 -25.66 -1.98
C ASN A 83 6.67 -26.12 -1.69
N GLU A 84 6.45 -26.76 -0.53
CA GLU A 84 5.14 -27.26 -0.07
C GLU A 84 4.45 -26.29 0.89
N ALA A 85 4.98 -25.08 1.09
CA ALA A 85 4.40 -24.07 1.96
C ALA A 85 2.91 -23.84 1.65
N TYR A 86 2.09 -23.70 2.69
CA TYR A 86 0.64 -23.54 2.62
C TYR A 86 -0.16 -24.77 2.14
N TRP A 87 0.53 -25.91 1.91
CA TRP A 87 -0.09 -27.17 1.58
C TRP A 87 -0.02 -28.19 2.73
N GLU A 88 -1.08 -28.95 2.92
CA GLU A 88 -1.15 -30.06 3.89
C GLU A 88 -1.38 -31.38 3.14
N PHE A 89 -0.68 -32.42 3.55
CA PHE A 89 -0.72 -33.74 2.95
C PHE A 89 -1.20 -34.78 4.00
N SER A 90 -2.27 -35.50 3.71
CA SER A 90 -2.87 -36.48 4.63
C SER A 90 -2.94 -37.87 3.98
N ASN A 91 -2.31 -38.89 4.62
CA ASN A 91 -2.27 -40.27 4.16
C ASN A 91 -1.73 -40.44 2.73
N ILE A 92 -0.72 -39.66 2.37
CA ILE A 92 -0.12 -39.63 1.03
C ILE A 92 1.40 -39.52 1.15
N SER A 93 2.13 -40.21 0.26
CA SER A 93 3.55 -39.96 0.08
C SER A 93 3.73 -38.92 -1.03
N HIS A 94 4.51 -37.91 -0.78
CA HIS A 94 4.64 -36.76 -1.66
C HIS A 94 6.09 -36.31 -1.76
N THR A 95 6.43 -35.66 -2.86
CA THR A 95 7.74 -35.05 -3.08
C THR A 95 7.69 -34.05 -4.22
N VAL A 96 8.37 -32.92 -4.05
CA VAL A 96 8.58 -31.95 -5.13
C VAL A 96 9.56 -32.55 -6.15
N SER A 97 9.21 -32.42 -7.43
CA SER A 97 10.03 -32.89 -8.55
C SER A 97 10.17 -31.78 -9.59
N LYS A 98 11.29 -31.81 -10.35
CA LYS A 98 11.56 -30.90 -11.47
C LYS A 98 11.77 -31.65 -12.79
N GLU A 99 11.49 -32.98 -12.82
CA GLU A 99 11.69 -33.84 -13.98
C GLU A 99 10.52 -33.75 -14.96
N ASN A 100 10.79 -33.30 -16.19
CA ASN A 100 9.75 -33.10 -17.22
C ASN A 100 8.58 -32.23 -16.69
N PRO A 101 8.89 -30.99 -16.30
CA PRO A 101 7.92 -30.07 -15.69
C PRO A 101 6.81 -29.65 -16.65
N LEU A 102 5.75 -29.05 -16.12
CA LEU A 102 4.72 -28.34 -16.87
C LEU A 102 5.33 -27.20 -17.68
N ASN A 103 6.15 -26.39 -17.04
CA ASN A 103 6.85 -25.26 -17.66
C ASN A 103 8.29 -25.15 -17.14
N LYS A 104 9.20 -24.79 -18.02
CA LYS A 104 10.63 -24.63 -17.68
C LYS A 104 10.93 -23.43 -16.78
N ASN A 105 10.08 -22.41 -16.81
CA ASN A 105 10.24 -21.21 -15.99
C ASN A 105 9.79 -21.44 -14.54
N ASN A 106 8.84 -22.38 -14.35
CA ASN A 106 8.35 -22.87 -13.06
C ASN A 106 8.46 -24.40 -13.09
N PRO A 107 9.65 -24.95 -12.83
CA PRO A 107 9.91 -26.37 -13.02
C PRO A 107 9.41 -27.28 -11.91
N SER A 108 9.08 -26.74 -10.74
CA SER A 108 8.66 -27.54 -9.60
C SER A 108 7.20 -27.98 -9.73
N TYR A 109 6.91 -29.20 -9.31
CA TYR A 109 5.56 -29.73 -9.23
C TYR A 109 5.49 -30.81 -8.14
N GLU A 110 4.29 -31.09 -7.64
CA GLU A 110 4.09 -32.09 -6.60
C GLU A 110 3.84 -33.48 -7.21
N LYS A 111 4.66 -34.46 -6.81
CA LYS A 111 4.52 -35.88 -7.19
C LYS A 111 3.94 -36.66 -6.02
N LEU A 112 2.75 -37.22 -6.22
CA LEU A 112 1.93 -37.86 -5.20
C LEU A 112 1.89 -39.38 -5.45
N THR A 113 2.18 -40.17 -4.41
CA THR A 113 1.98 -41.62 -4.40
C THR A 113 0.86 -41.98 -3.45
N ILE A 114 -0.23 -42.49 -4.00
CA ILE A 114 -1.50 -42.77 -3.36
C ILE A 114 -1.62 -44.29 -3.06
N SER A 115 -2.07 -44.66 -1.86
CA SER A 115 -2.29 -46.03 -1.42
C SER A 115 -3.62 -46.19 -0.68
N GLY A 116 -4.66 -45.56 -1.16
CA GLY A 116 -6.00 -45.56 -0.57
C GLY A 116 -6.60 -44.18 -0.54
N LYS A 117 -7.43 -43.87 0.47
CA LYS A 117 -8.03 -42.55 0.64
C LYS A 117 -7.01 -41.57 1.20
N SER A 118 -6.72 -40.49 0.44
CA SER A 118 -5.71 -39.49 0.73
C SER A 118 -6.24 -38.09 0.41
N THR A 119 -5.68 -37.04 1.04
CA THR A 119 -6.11 -35.66 0.79
C THR A 119 -4.92 -34.72 0.74
N VAL A 120 -4.93 -33.79 -0.22
CA VAL A 120 -4.05 -32.63 -0.29
C VAL A 120 -4.90 -31.39 -0.10
N THR A 121 -4.53 -30.51 0.82
CA THR A 121 -5.30 -29.31 1.15
C THR A 121 -4.43 -28.07 1.02
N ASN A 122 -4.91 -27.04 0.28
CA ASN A 122 -4.32 -25.72 0.31
C ASN A 122 -5.05 -24.85 1.33
N LEU A 123 -4.30 -24.14 2.15
CA LEU A 123 -4.83 -23.33 3.25
C LEU A 123 -5.16 -21.87 2.85
N GLY A 124 -4.81 -21.44 1.63
CA GLY A 124 -4.86 -20.05 1.21
C GLY A 124 -3.70 -19.23 1.77
N CYS A 125 -3.82 -17.93 1.73
CA CYS A 125 -2.79 -16.99 2.24
C CYS A 125 -2.95 -16.80 3.77
N VAL A 126 -2.58 -17.82 4.53
CA VAL A 126 -2.75 -17.88 5.98
C VAL A 126 -1.90 -16.83 6.69
N GLU A 127 -2.50 -16.18 7.69
CA GLU A 127 -1.78 -15.22 8.55
C GLU A 127 -0.75 -15.92 9.45
N ASN A 128 0.40 -15.24 9.65
CA ASN A 128 1.47 -15.72 10.54
C ASN A 128 1.97 -17.15 10.22
N TRP A 129 1.86 -17.58 8.95
CA TRP A 129 2.47 -18.82 8.53
C TRP A 129 3.99 -18.74 8.68
N SER A 130 4.62 -19.82 9.16
CA SER A 130 6.08 -19.86 9.33
C SER A 130 6.64 -21.24 9.02
N TYR A 131 7.61 -21.33 8.12
CA TYR A 131 8.30 -22.58 7.81
C TYR A 131 9.07 -23.15 9.02
N LYS A 132 9.43 -22.32 10.01
CA LYS A 132 10.11 -22.75 11.23
C LYS A 132 9.22 -23.63 12.12
N THR A 133 7.92 -23.52 11.97
CA THR A 133 6.91 -24.31 12.71
C THR A 133 6.17 -25.29 11.82
N TYR A 134 6.41 -25.25 10.51
CA TYR A 134 5.78 -26.12 9.53
C TYR A 134 6.35 -27.54 9.61
N GLU A 135 5.46 -28.53 9.75
CA GLU A 135 5.76 -29.96 9.67
C GLU A 135 4.81 -30.59 8.64
N PRO A 136 5.31 -30.97 7.44
CA PRO A 136 4.43 -31.37 6.31
C PRO A 136 3.49 -32.52 6.60
N ASN A 137 3.81 -33.36 7.57
CA ASN A 137 3.01 -34.54 7.93
C ASN A 137 2.16 -34.35 9.22
N LYS A 138 2.16 -33.14 9.78
CA LYS A 138 1.28 -32.78 10.89
C LYS A 138 0.28 -31.71 10.43
N LYS A 139 -0.99 -31.90 10.80
CA LYS A 139 -2.00 -30.88 10.58
C LYS A 139 -1.51 -29.56 11.21
N SER A 140 -1.38 -28.54 10.40
CA SER A 140 -1.01 -27.21 10.84
C SER A 140 -1.97 -26.72 11.94
N GLN A 141 -1.48 -25.90 12.86
CA GLN A 141 -2.34 -25.15 13.78
C GLN A 141 -2.94 -23.91 13.10
N ALA A 142 -2.50 -23.61 11.88
CA ALA A 142 -3.02 -22.50 11.09
C ALA A 142 -4.48 -22.80 10.67
N THR A 143 -5.31 -21.80 10.80
CA THR A 143 -6.69 -21.86 10.28
C THR A 143 -6.64 -21.46 8.81
N ALA A 144 -7.21 -22.27 7.95
CA ALA A 144 -7.29 -21.96 6.51
C ALA A 144 -8.02 -20.61 6.29
N ASP A 145 -7.52 -19.82 5.35
CA ASP A 145 -7.88 -18.40 5.18
C ASP A 145 -8.27 -18.10 3.72
N MET A 146 -9.15 -18.93 3.15
CA MET A 146 -9.88 -18.62 1.92
C MET A 146 -11.27 -18.13 2.27
N GLY A 147 -11.59 -16.88 1.92
CA GLY A 147 -12.90 -16.32 2.18
C GLY A 147 -13.95 -16.81 1.19
N PHE A 148 -14.83 -17.71 1.61
CA PHE A 148 -15.96 -18.14 0.79
C PHE A 148 -17.20 -17.29 1.06
N LYS A 149 -17.97 -16.99 0.00
CA LYS A 149 -19.25 -16.27 0.09
C LYS A 149 -20.39 -17.20 -0.29
N LYS A 150 -21.49 -17.17 0.48
CA LYS A 150 -22.66 -18.00 0.20
C LYS A 150 -23.19 -17.81 -1.21
N SER A 151 -23.43 -18.91 -1.93
CA SER A 151 -23.91 -18.97 -3.31
C SER A 151 -22.94 -18.37 -4.35
N GLU A 152 -21.70 -18.05 -3.95
CA GLU A 152 -20.63 -17.71 -4.87
C GLU A 152 -20.12 -18.96 -5.58
N LYS A 153 -19.86 -18.83 -6.88
CA LYS A 153 -19.26 -19.87 -7.69
C LYS A 153 -17.77 -19.61 -7.87
N TYR A 154 -17.02 -20.68 -7.88
CA TYR A 154 -15.57 -20.68 -7.97
C TYR A 154 -15.14 -21.58 -9.12
N ASP A 155 -14.32 -21.06 -10.03
CA ASP A 155 -13.67 -21.86 -11.06
C ASP A 155 -12.39 -22.46 -10.48
N PHE A 156 -12.41 -23.77 -10.32
CA PHE A 156 -11.25 -24.57 -9.98
C PHE A 156 -10.53 -25.01 -11.25
N SER A 157 -9.18 -24.98 -11.24
CA SER A 157 -8.39 -25.67 -12.23
C SER A 157 -7.06 -26.18 -11.67
N MET A 158 -6.53 -27.26 -12.21
CA MET A 158 -5.17 -27.78 -11.97
C MET A 158 -4.63 -28.52 -13.18
N TYR A 159 -3.31 -28.58 -13.32
CA TYR A 159 -2.67 -29.47 -14.25
C TYR A 159 -2.34 -30.80 -13.59
N VAL A 160 -2.60 -31.89 -14.30
CA VAL A 160 -2.31 -33.27 -13.85
C VAL A 160 -1.47 -33.99 -14.91
N LYS A 161 -0.47 -34.77 -14.45
CA LYS A 161 0.22 -35.79 -15.23
C LYS A 161 0.10 -37.11 -14.48
N ASN A 162 -0.68 -38.03 -15.04
CA ASN A 162 -0.91 -39.36 -14.46
C ASN A 162 0.21 -40.32 -14.90
N VAL A 163 0.91 -40.90 -13.93
CA VAL A 163 1.94 -41.90 -14.20
C VAL A 163 1.33 -43.31 -14.26
N ASP A 164 0.62 -43.71 -13.20
CA ASP A 164 -0.03 -45.03 -13.09
C ASP A 164 -1.17 -45.02 -12.06
N PHE A 165 -1.67 -43.86 -11.64
CA PHE A 165 -2.79 -43.77 -10.68
C PHE A 165 -4.07 -44.31 -11.30
N SER A 166 -4.78 -45.14 -10.54
CA SER A 166 -6.11 -45.65 -10.82
C SER A 166 -7.01 -45.44 -9.61
N GLY A 167 -8.06 -44.66 -9.81
CA GLY A 167 -9.00 -44.30 -8.73
C GLY A 167 -9.84 -43.08 -9.07
N THR A 168 -10.43 -42.45 -8.06
CA THR A 168 -11.25 -41.25 -8.16
C THR A 168 -10.53 -40.03 -7.57
N VAL A 169 -10.77 -38.86 -8.18
CA VAL A 169 -10.30 -37.55 -7.68
C VAL A 169 -11.50 -36.66 -7.44
N ARG A 170 -11.63 -36.15 -6.22
CA ARG A 170 -12.72 -35.26 -5.83
C ARG A 170 -12.16 -33.95 -5.27
N ILE A 171 -12.86 -32.88 -5.59
CA ILE A 171 -12.51 -31.53 -5.17
C ILE A 171 -13.66 -30.92 -4.40
N TYR A 172 -13.33 -30.20 -3.32
CA TYR A 172 -14.33 -29.48 -2.54
C TYR A 172 -13.71 -28.32 -1.73
N LEU A 173 -14.54 -27.35 -1.42
CA LEU A 173 -14.20 -26.29 -0.45
C LEU A 173 -14.12 -26.91 0.94
N ASP A 174 -12.95 -26.88 1.56
CA ASP A 174 -12.71 -27.49 2.88
C ASP A 174 -13.10 -26.54 4.02
N SER A 175 -14.41 -26.41 4.23
CA SER A 175 -14.99 -25.62 5.30
C SER A 175 -16.19 -26.37 5.93
N PRO A 176 -16.66 -26.02 7.14
CA PRO A 176 -17.68 -26.76 7.86
C PRO A 176 -18.94 -27.02 7.04
N SER A 177 -19.43 -26.07 6.27
CA SER A 177 -20.67 -26.17 5.50
C SER A 177 -20.49 -26.81 4.10
N ASN A 178 -19.26 -26.87 3.58
CA ASN A 178 -18.98 -27.23 2.20
C ASN A 178 -18.43 -28.66 2.01
N LYS A 179 -17.86 -29.31 3.03
CA LYS A 179 -17.20 -30.64 2.93
C LYS A 179 -18.04 -31.74 2.27
N SER A 180 -19.36 -31.63 2.31
CA SER A 180 -20.28 -32.62 1.70
C SER A 180 -20.54 -32.34 0.21
N HIS A 181 -20.17 -31.16 -0.31
CA HIS A 181 -20.39 -30.77 -1.69
C HIS A 181 -19.11 -31.05 -2.51
N GLN A 182 -18.92 -32.32 -2.89
CA GLN A 182 -17.72 -32.78 -3.59
C GLN A 182 -18.00 -32.91 -5.08
N THR A 183 -17.12 -32.39 -5.92
CA THR A 183 -17.14 -32.54 -7.36
C THR A 183 -16.09 -33.57 -7.77
N GLU A 184 -16.47 -34.61 -8.50
CA GLU A 184 -15.55 -35.61 -9.04
C GLU A 184 -15.04 -35.15 -10.41
N ILE A 185 -13.74 -35.23 -10.63
CA ILE A 185 -13.11 -34.94 -11.91
C ILE A 185 -12.55 -36.20 -12.56
N ASP A 186 -12.77 -36.34 -13.86
CA ASP A 186 -12.21 -37.44 -14.65
C ASP A 186 -10.83 -37.06 -15.18
N ILE A 187 -9.79 -37.65 -14.61
CA ILE A 187 -8.39 -37.43 -14.99
C ILE A 187 -7.88 -38.46 -16.03
N SER A 188 -8.77 -39.14 -16.71
CA SER A 188 -8.39 -40.05 -17.80
C SER A 188 -7.67 -39.29 -18.93
N ASN A 189 -6.79 -40.02 -19.68
CA ASN A 189 -5.98 -39.45 -20.76
C ASN A 189 -5.08 -38.27 -20.34
N SER A 190 -4.43 -38.37 -19.17
CA SER A 190 -3.47 -37.41 -18.63
C SER A 190 -2.06 -37.97 -18.44
N GLU A 191 -1.60 -38.86 -19.34
CA GLU A 191 -0.21 -39.39 -19.35
C GLU A 191 0.83 -38.26 -19.59
N ASN A 192 0.40 -37.18 -20.25
CA ASN A 192 1.11 -35.91 -20.32
C ASN A 192 0.36 -34.85 -19.54
N TRP A 193 1.01 -33.74 -19.19
CA TRP A 193 0.39 -32.61 -18.54
C TRP A 193 -0.89 -32.17 -19.24
N ARG A 194 -2.00 -32.17 -18.51
CA ARG A 194 -3.32 -31.72 -18.99
C ARG A 194 -4.03 -30.91 -17.91
N LYS A 195 -4.66 -29.80 -18.31
CA LYS A 195 -5.49 -28.98 -17.43
C LYS A 195 -6.85 -29.62 -17.22
N PHE A 196 -7.29 -29.68 -15.98
CA PHE A 196 -8.63 -30.10 -15.57
C PHE A 196 -9.33 -28.94 -14.87
N GLU A 197 -10.62 -28.83 -15.06
CA GLU A 197 -11.42 -27.71 -14.58
C GLU A 197 -12.71 -28.25 -13.92
N ALA A 198 -13.21 -27.53 -12.89
CA ALA A 198 -14.48 -27.79 -12.24
C ALA A 198 -15.06 -26.49 -11.67
N GLU A 199 -16.39 -26.40 -11.60
CA GLU A 199 -17.10 -25.35 -10.88
C GLU A 199 -17.48 -25.85 -9.49
N LEU A 200 -17.20 -25.04 -8.46
CA LEU A 200 -17.58 -25.25 -7.08
C LEU A 200 -18.50 -24.11 -6.64
N GLU A 201 -19.47 -24.40 -5.76
CA GLU A 201 -20.36 -23.38 -5.21
C GLU A 201 -20.32 -23.45 -3.68
N SER A 202 -20.23 -22.29 -3.00
CA SER A 202 -20.20 -22.25 -1.53
C SER A 202 -21.61 -22.22 -0.94
N ALA A 203 -21.86 -23.11 0.03
CA ALA A 203 -23.12 -23.18 0.78
C ALA A 203 -23.25 -22.08 1.83
N ALA A 204 -22.13 -21.48 2.28
CA ALA A 204 -22.11 -20.50 3.37
C ALA A 204 -21.04 -19.41 3.16
N THR A 205 -21.18 -18.29 3.88
CA THR A 205 -20.10 -17.31 4.02
C THR A 205 -19.26 -17.70 5.22
N GLU A 206 -18.06 -18.23 4.98
CA GLU A 206 -17.14 -18.74 6.00
C GLU A 206 -15.72 -18.89 5.44
N ASP A 207 -14.73 -19.00 6.31
CA ASP A 207 -13.35 -19.27 5.90
C ASP A 207 -13.11 -20.77 5.78
N GLY A 208 -12.19 -21.15 4.89
CA GLY A 208 -11.82 -22.53 4.65
C GLY A 208 -10.58 -22.66 3.78
N GLY A 209 -10.34 -23.85 3.27
CA GLY A 209 -9.31 -24.21 2.31
C GLY A 209 -9.87 -24.90 1.07
N LEU A 210 -8.99 -25.29 0.16
CA LEU A 210 -9.34 -26.19 -0.95
C LEU A 210 -8.80 -27.58 -0.68
N ALA A 211 -9.63 -28.61 -0.77
CA ALA A 211 -9.22 -30.01 -0.66
C ALA A 211 -9.33 -30.74 -1.99
N ILE A 212 -8.28 -31.53 -2.29
CA ILE A 212 -8.21 -32.49 -3.39
C ILE A 212 -8.11 -33.88 -2.76
N GLU A 213 -9.18 -34.65 -2.83
CA GLU A 213 -9.29 -36.01 -2.27
C GLU A 213 -9.03 -37.06 -3.37
N PHE A 214 -8.11 -37.96 -3.11
CA PHE A 214 -7.79 -39.11 -3.95
C PHE A 214 -8.28 -40.36 -3.25
N ASN A 215 -8.88 -41.30 -4.02
CA ASN A 215 -9.24 -42.62 -3.53
C ASN A 215 -8.86 -43.66 -4.58
N GLY A 216 -7.73 -44.35 -4.40
CA GLY A 216 -7.17 -45.28 -5.35
C GLY A 216 -5.74 -45.67 -5.03
N THR A 217 -5.01 -46.11 -6.01
CA THR A 217 -3.59 -46.51 -5.89
C THR A 217 -2.79 -46.07 -7.11
N GLY A 218 -1.51 -45.77 -6.91
CA GLY A 218 -0.58 -45.34 -7.96
C GLY A 218 -0.03 -43.94 -7.76
N THR A 219 0.59 -43.41 -8.78
CA THR A 219 1.33 -42.15 -8.77
C THR A 219 0.76 -41.19 -9.80
N LEU A 220 0.58 -39.95 -9.40
CA LEU A 220 0.27 -38.83 -10.30
C LEU A 220 1.03 -37.57 -9.85
N CYS A 221 1.10 -36.58 -10.74
CA CYS A 221 1.71 -35.27 -10.47
C CYS A 221 0.66 -34.20 -10.64
N ILE A 222 0.69 -33.19 -9.76
CA ILE A 222 -0.14 -32.01 -9.85
C ILE A 222 0.70 -30.75 -9.90
N ASP A 223 0.21 -29.74 -10.60
CA ASP A 223 0.86 -28.43 -10.70
C ASP A 223 -0.17 -27.35 -11.01
N PHE A 224 0.18 -26.11 -10.78
CA PHE A 224 -0.53 -24.91 -11.15
C PHE A 224 -2.03 -24.95 -10.81
N VAL A 225 -2.31 -25.00 -9.49
CA VAL A 225 -3.67 -25.09 -8.95
C VAL A 225 -4.27 -23.70 -8.80
N GLN A 226 -5.52 -23.53 -9.20
CA GLN A 226 -6.23 -22.24 -9.09
C GLN A 226 -7.64 -22.44 -8.53
N LEU A 227 -8.13 -21.44 -7.79
CA LEU A 227 -9.52 -21.33 -7.35
C LEU A 227 -9.94 -19.87 -7.42
N ILE A 228 -10.76 -19.52 -8.42
CA ILE A 228 -11.07 -18.13 -8.76
C ILE A 228 -12.57 -17.87 -8.57
N PRO A 229 -12.96 -16.89 -7.71
CA PRO A 229 -14.36 -16.48 -7.59
C PRO A 229 -14.90 -15.89 -8.89
N GLN A 230 -16.09 -16.28 -9.32
CA GLN A 230 -16.71 -15.73 -10.56
C GLN A 230 -17.14 -14.25 -10.39
N SER A 231 -17.27 -13.75 -9.17
CA SER A 231 -17.51 -12.33 -8.87
C SER A 231 -16.28 -11.44 -8.97
N SER A 232 -15.11 -11.99 -9.32
CA SER A 232 -13.86 -11.26 -9.45
C SER A 232 -13.93 -10.18 -10.54
N TYR A 233 -13.24 -9.06 -10.29
CA TYR A 233 -13.10 -8.00 -11.28
C TYR A 233 -12.37 -8.53 -12.53
N GLY A 234 -12.95 -8.28 -13.69
CA GLY A 234 -12.41 -8.75 -14.95
C GLY A 234 -12.82 -10.19 -15.33
N TYR A 235 -13.56 -10.92 -14.48
CA TYR A 235 -14.02 -12.27 -14.81
C TYR A 235 -14.83 -12.30 -16.13
N GLY A 236 -14.49 -13.21 -17.03
CA GLY A 236 -15.12 -13.33 -18.35
C GLY A 236 -14.75 -12.23 -19.37
N ASN A 237 -13.91 -11.28 -19.01
CA ASN A 237 -13.45 -10.22 -19.89
C ASN A 237 -12.13 -10.62 -20.59
N SER A 238 -12.08 -10.56 -21.92
CA SER A 238 -10.90 -10.93 -22.70
C SER A 238 -9.64 -10.11 -22.41
N LYS A 239 -9.80 -8.87 -21.92
CA LYS A 239 -8.71 -8.00 -21.46
C LYS A 239 -8.04 -8.56 -20.20
N TRP A 240 -8.83 -9.21 -19.33
CA TRP A 240 -8.40 -9.83 -18.07
C TRP A 240 -8.26 -11.36 -18.17
N LYS A 241 -7.79 -11.83 -19.30
CA LYS A 241 -7.82 -13.25 -19.66
C LYS A 241 -6.88 -14.14 -18.82
N TYR A 242 -5.85 -13.59 -18.22
CA TYR A 242 -4.88 -14.35 -17.43
C TYR A 242 -5.11 -14.22 -15.92
N THR A 243 -5.36 -13.02 -15.43
CA THR A 243 -5.58 -12.75 -14.00
C THR A 243 -6.83 -11.92 -13.81
N THR A 244 -7.61 -12.26 -12.80
CA THR A 244 -8.71 -11.45 -12.30
C THR A 244 -8.36 -10.90 -10.92
N LEU A 245 -9.02 -9.81 -10.51
CA LEU A 245 -8.70 -9.12 -9.27
C LEU A 245 -9.86 -9.17 -8.26
N ARG A 246 -9.59 -8.96 -7.00
CA ARG A 246 -10.60 -8.79 -5.95
C ARG A 246 -11.42 -7.54 -6.20
N SER A 247 -12.72 -7.72 -6.44
CA SER A 247 -13.63 -6.62 -6.79
C SER A 247 -13.74 -5.56 -5.70
N ASP A 248 -13.71 -5.93 -4.42
CA ASP A 248 -13.78 -4.99 -3.29
C ASP A 248 -12.58 -4.04 -3.25
N LEU A 249 -11.37 -4.56 -3.48
CA LEU A 249 -10.14 -3.76 -3.50
C LEU A 249 -10.06 -2.85 -4.74
N VAL A 250 -10.47 -3.37 -5.91
CA VAL A 250 -10.53 -2.56 -7.14
C VAL A 250 -11.59 -1.45 -7.01
N ASN A 251 -12.75 -1.73 -6.40
CA ASN A 251 -13.78 -0.71 -6.17
C ASN A 251 -13.27 0.40 -5.25
N ALA A 252 -12.53 0.06 -4.18
CA ALA A 252 -11.91 1.05 -3.32
C ALA A 252 -10.91 1.95 -4.09
N LEU A 253 -10.10 1.39 -4.99
CA LEU A 253 -9.24 2.18 -5.89
C LEU A 253 -10.05 3.06 -6.84
N LYS A 254 -11.13 2.54 -7.42
CA LYS A 254 -11.98 3.27 -8.34
C LYS A 254 -12.64 4.49 -7.68
N GLU A 255 -13.08 4.35 -6.44
CA GLU A 255 -13.64 5.46 -5.66
C GLU A 255 -12.62 6.55 -5.37
N LEU A 256 -11.34 6.19 -5.15
CA LEU A 256 -10.26 7.16 -5.03
C LEU A 256 -10.07 8.00 -6.28
N ASN A 257 -10.51 7.51 -7.46
CA ASN A 257 -10.36 8.20 -8.74
C ASN A 257 -8.91 8.69 -8.98
N PRO A 258 -7.91 7.79 -8.92
CA PRO A 258 -6.52 8.20 -9.01
C PRO A 258 -6.19 8.73 -10.40
N ALA A 259 -5.52 9.88 -10.49
CA ALA A 259 -5.07 10.42 -11.77
C ALA A 259 -3.91 9.61 -12.37
N PHE A 260 -3.17 8.87 -11.56
CA PHE A 260 -2.13 7.93 -11.97
C PHE A 260 -2.02 6.76 -11.00
N ILE A 261 -1.38 5.68 -11.45
CA ILE A 261 -0.98 4.55 -10.60
C ILE A 261 0.52 4.31 -10.80
N ARG A 262 1.30 4.42 -9.71
CA ARG A 262 2.71 4.00 -9.64
C ARG A 262 2.76 2.52 -9.27
N PHE A 263 3.47 1.73 -10.06
CA PHE A 263 3.60 0.26 -9.92
C PHE A 263 4.93 -0.24 -10.51
N PRO A 264 5.38 -1.48 -10.26
CA PRO A 264 4.87 -2.48 -9.32
C PRO A 264 5.28 -2.21 -7.88
N GLY A 265 5.86 -1.07 -7.59
CA GLY A 265 6.24 -0.68 -6.27
C GLY A 265 7.44 0.24 -6.19
N GLY A 266 7.99 0.26 -4.98
CA GLY A 266 9.22 0.85 -4.54
C GLY A 266 10.37 -0.17 -4.56
N CYS A 267 10.79 -0.63 -3.38
CA CYS A 267 11.87 -1.61 -3.25
C CYS A 267 11.63 -2.92 -4.02
N PHE A 268 10.37 -3.29 -4.18
CA PHE A 268 9.98 -4.49 -4.92
C PHE A 268 10.48 -4.50 -6.38
N CYS A 269 10.54 -3.35 -7.06
CA CYS A 269 11.04 -3.30 -8.44
C CYS A 269 12.56 -3.54 -8.55
N GLU A 270 13.30 -3.41 -7.45
CA GLU A 270 14.76 -3.49 -7.42
C GLU A 270 15.29 -4.80 -6.87
N GLY A 271 14.51 -5.48 -6.02
CA GLY A 271 14.96 -6.69 -5.35
C GLY A 271 16.13 -6.46 -4.38
N ASP A 272 16.54 -7.50 -3.67
CA ASP A 272 17.73 -7.51 -2.81
C ASP A 272 18.93 -8.22 -3.45
N SER A 273 18.74 -8.78 -4.63
CA SER A 273 19.77 -9.37 -5.46
C SER A 273 19.46 -9.14 -6.95
N LEU A 274 20.46 -9.30 -7.82
CA LEU A 274 20.23 -9.21 -9.27
C LEU A 274 19.33 -10.35 -9.79
N ASP A 275 19.23 -11.46 -9.04
CA ASP A 275 18.41 -12.61 -9.42
C ASP A 275 16.92 -12.38 -9.20
N ASN A 276 16.54 -11.55 -8.22
CA ASN A 276 15.15 -11.16 -7.97
C ASN A 276 14.84 -9.71 -8.37
N LEU A 277 15.71 -9.09 -9.19
CA LEU A 277 15.39 -7.85 -9.89
C LEU A 277 14.13 -8.06 -10.74
N TYR A 278 13.12 -7.21 -10.55
CA TYR A 278 11.83 -7.38 -11.21
C TYR A 278 11.94 -7.20 -12.73
N ASN A 279 11.73 -8.27 -13.48
CA ASN A 279 11.74 -8.26 -14.94
C ASN A 279 10.30 -8.30 -15.47
N TRP A 280 9.85 -7.22 -16.09
CA TRP A 280 8.49 -7.09 -16.60
C TRP A 280 8.12 -8.17 -17.65
N LYS A 281 9.10 -8.68 -18.40
CA LYS A 281 8.87 -9.75 -19.41
C LYS A 281 8.47 -11.08 -18.79
N ASP A 282 8.92 -11.33 -17.55
CA ASP A 282 8.52 -12.52 -16.79
C ASP A 282 7.09 -12.44 -16.26
N THR A 283 6.43 -11.29 -16.39
CA THR A 283 5.14 -10.97 -15.78
C THR A 283 3.98 -10.86 -16.76
N ILE A 284 4.20 -11.16 -18.05
CA ILE A 284 3.19 -11.08 -19.10
C ILE A 284 2.97 -12.45 -19.77
N GLY A 285 1.80 -12.62 -20.42
CA GLY A 285 1.44 -13.88 -21.07
C GLY A 285 0.79 -14.89 -20.12
N PRO A 286 0.73 -16.18 -20.51
CA PRO A 286 0.11 -17.24 -19.70
C PRO A 286 0.74 -17.38 -18.31
N LEU A 287 -0.09 -17.55 -17.28
CA LEU A 287 0.36 -17.54 -15.89
C LEU A 287 1.36 -18.65 -15.57
N GLU A 288 1.16 -19.86 -16.11
CA GLU A 288 2.05 -21.00 -15.91
C GLU A 288 3.46 -20.79 -16.48
N SER A 289 3.63 -19.78 -17.36
CA SER A 289 4.93 -19.43 -17.95
C SER A 289 5.60 -18.23 -17.27
N ARG A 290 4.93 -17.54 -16.36
CA ARG A 290 5.48 -16.40 -15.62
C ARG A 290 6.41 -16.91 -14.53
N ARG A 291 7.69 -16.53 -14.57
CA ARG A 291 8.69 -16.98 -13.59
C ARG A 291 8.34 -16.47 -12.22
N GLN A 292 8.08 -17.36 -11.27
CA GLN A 292 7.93 -16.98 -9.87
C GLN A 292 9.29 -16.64 -9.25
N SER A 293 9.32 -15.71 -8.31
CA SER A 293 10.54 -15.23 -7.66
C SER A 293 10.32 -14.90 -6.19
N CYS A 294 11.40 -14.91 -5.43
CA CYS A 294 11.36 -14.51 -4.03
C CYS A 294 11.10 -13.00 -3.91
N ASN A 295 10.14 -12.63 -3.07
CA ASN A 295 9.83 -11.23 -2.82
C ASN A 295 10.82 -10.63 -1.82
N ILE A 296 11.28 -9.41 -2.06
CA ILE A 296 12.20 -8.67 -1.18
C ILE A 296 11.63 -8.48 0.25
N TRP A 297 10.31 -8.46 0.39
CA TRP A 297 9.60 -8.26 1.65
C TRP A 297 9.42 -9.54 2.47
N ARG A 298 10.12 -10.63 2.12
CA ARG A 298 10.16 -11.83 2.97
C ARG A 298 10.74 -11.50 4.35
N ASN A 299 10.31 -12.24 5.36
CA ASN A 299 10.83 -12.13 6.72
C ASN A 299 11.43 -13.47 7.18
N ASP A 300 12.70 -13.66 6.89
CA ASP A 300 13.43 -14.88 7.20
C ASP A 300 13.54 -15.13 8.73
N GLU A 301 13.56 -14.07 9.55
CA GLU A 301 13.58 -14.19 11.01
C GLU A 301 12.25 -14.74 11.54
N ALA A 302 11.13 -14.29 11.03
CA ALA A 302 9.81 -14.83 11.35
C ALA A 302 9.53 -16.16 10.66
N GLY A 303 10.28 -16.50 9.60
CA GLY A 303 10.04 -17.66 8.75
C GLY A 303 8.86 -17.46 7.79
N ASP A 304 8.51 -16.21 7.47
CA ASP A 304 7.54 -15.86 6.44
C ASP A 304 8.29 -15.68 5.11
N TYR A 305 8.27 -16.73 4.32
CA TYR A 305 8.85 -16.73 3.00
C TYR A 305 7.82 -16.20 2.01
N TYR A 306 8.03 -15.02 1.47
CA TYR A 306 7.11 -14.34 0.58
C TYR A 306 7.55 -14.55 -0.87
N ILE A 307 6.71 -15.21 -1.68
CA ILE A 307 6.92 -15.39 -3.13
C ILE A 307 5.96 -14.52 -3.91
N ASN A 308 6.46 -13.98 -4.99
CA ASN A 308 5.70 -13.31 -6.01
C ASN A 308 5.44 -14.29 -7.18
N SER A 309 4.18 -14.60 -7.42
CA SER A 309 3.76 -15.47 -8.54
C SER A 309 3.78 -14.77 -9.89
N ASN A 310 3.97 -13.45 -9.93
CA ASN A 310 3.78 -12.60 -11.10
C ASN A 310 2.36 -12.67 -11.72
N SER A 311 1.36 -13.15 -10.96
CA SER A 311 -0.04 -13.12 -11.40
C SER A 311 -0.54 -11.68 -11.59
N LEU A 312 -0.10 -10.74 -10.74
CA LEU A 312 -0.28 -9.30 -10.94
C LEU A 312 0.95 -8.73 -11.66
N GLY A 313 0.96 -8.84 -12.98
CA GLY A 313 2.06 -8.38 -13.80
C GLY A 313 1.82 -7.05 -14.49
N TYR A 314 2.78 -6.64 -15.33
CA TYR A 314 2.69 -5.36 -16.04
C TYR A 314 1.46 -5.25 -16.94
N GLY A 315 1.05 -6.35 -17.57
CA GLY A 315 -0.19 -6.38 -18.38
C GLY A 315 -1.42 -6.02 -17.54
N GLU A 316 -1.52 -6.59 -16.34
CA GLU A 316 -2.61 -6.36 -15.40
C GLU A 316 -2.58 -4.95 -14.81
N TYR A 317 -1.41 -4.42 -14.46
CA TYR A 317 -1.26 -3.04 -14.01
C TYR A 317 -1.67 -2.03 -15.09
N PHE A 318 -1.23 -2.20 -16.33
CA PHE A 318 -1.65 -1.36 -17.44
C PHE A 318 -3.16 -1.45 -17.70
N ASN A 319 -3.73 -2.66 -17.64
CA ASN A 319 -5.17 -2.86 -17.75
C ASN A 319 -5.93 -2.13 -16.67
N LEU A 320 -5.46 -2.21 -15.41
CA LEU A 320 -6.07 -1.52 -14.28
C LEU A 320 -6.02 0.00 -14.47
N CYS A 321 -4.87 0.57 -14.87
CA CYS A 321 -4.76 1.98 -15.20
C CYS A 321 -5.77 2.40 -16.29
N SER A 322 -5.83 1.62 -17.38
CA SER A 322 -6.76 1.87 -18.48
C SER A 322 -8.23 1.81 -18.05
N ASP A 323 -8.61 0.88 -17.17
CA ASP A 323 -9.99 0.72 -16.69
C ASP A 323 -10.39 1.83 -15.71
N LEU A 324 -9.44 2.36 -14.95
CA LEU A 324 -9.67 3.44 -14.00
C LEU A 324 -9.48 4.83 -14.62
N GLY A 325 -9.00 4.92 -15.87
CA GLY A 325 -8.68 6.20 -16.51
C GLY A 325 -7.45 6.89 -15.93
N ALA A 326 -6.58 6.11 -15.26
CA ALA A 326 -5.36 6.61 -14.60
C ALA A 326 -4.15 6.52 -15.55
N GLU A 327 -3.23 7.49 -15.45
CA GLU A 327 -1.95 7.43 -16.16
C GLU A 327 -1.07 6.31 -15.56
N PRO A 328 -0.52 5.40 -16.35
CA PRO A 328 0.42 4.41 -15.84
C PRO A 328 1.79 5.05 -15.53
N VAL A 329 2.33 4.74 -14.35
CA VAL A 329 3.67 5.16 -13.90
C VAL A 329 4.47 3.92 -13.48
N PRO A 330 4.96 3.13 -14.45
CA PRO A 330 5.82 1.99 -14.14
C PRO A 330 7.14 2.47 -13.54
N CYS A 331 7.58 1.84 -12.46
CA CYS A 331 8.87 2.02 -11.83
C CYS A 331 9.77 0.81 -12.13
N LEU A 332 10.98 1.06 -12.60
CA LEU A 332 11.99 0.04 -12.89
C LEU A 332 13.28 0.37 -12.15
N SER A 333 14.03 -0.66 -11.78
CA SER A 333 15.36 -0.47 -11.23
C SER A 333 16.28 0.33 -12.18
N ALA A 334 17.21 1.05 -11.64
CA ALA A 334 18.35 1.58 -12.39
C ALA A 334 19.42 0.51 -12.69
N GLY A 335 19.07 -0.79 -12.65
CA GLY A 335 19.99 -1.90 -12.72
C GLY A 335 20.83 -2.04 -11.44
N ILE A 336 20.26 -1.73 -10.29
CA ILE A 336 20.89 -1.76 -8.97
C ILE A 336 19.89 -2.38 -8.00
N THR A 337 20.39 -3.19 -7.06
CA THR A 337 19.56 -3.74 -5.97
C THR A 337 19.14 -2.66 -4.97
N CYS A 338 18.02 -2.88 -4.28
CA CYS A 338 17.38 -1.91 -3.43
C CYS A 338 18.29 -1.44 -2.27
N GLN A 339 18.48 -0.13 -2.17
CA GLN A 339 19.04 0.61 -1.01
C GLN A 339 20.32 0.00 -0.39
N GLY A 340 21.14 -0.68 -1.20
CA GLY A 340 22.33 -1.32 -0.68
C GLY A 340 22.09 -2.38 0.40
N ARG A 341 20.91 -3.03 0.40
CA ARG A 341 20.58 -4.12 1.34
C ARG A 341 21.62 -5.25 1.36
N ASN A 342 22.45 -5.34 0.32
CA ASN A 342 23.58 -6.26 0.23
C ASN A 342 24.89 -5.64 0.73
N GLY A 343 24.83 -4.71 1.68
CA GLY A 343 26.00 -4.15 2.33
C GLY A 343 26.71 -3.04 1.57
N TYR A 344 25.99 -2.26 0.71
CA TYR A 344 26.61 -1.18 -0.08
C TYR A 344 27.41 -0.21 0.78
N ASP A 345 26.85 0.26 1.88
CA ASP A 345 27.49 1.22 2.77
C ASP A 345 28.78 0.73 3.40
N ILE A 346 28.82 -0.53 3.84
CA ILE A 346 30.01 -1.10 4.46
C ILE A 346 31.11 -1.34 3.41
N ASN A 347 30.73 -1.70 2.19
CA ASN A 347 31.69 -1.92 1.09
C ASN A 347 32.26 -0.58 0.57
N VAL A 348 31.47 0.50 0.54
CA VAL A 348 31.96 1.87 0.29
C VAL A 348 32.94 2.30 1.40
N ASP A 349 32.61 2.02 2.65
CA ASP A 349 33.49 2.31 3.79
C ASP A 349 34.81 1.51 3.70
N ALA A 350 34.75 0.26 3.26
CA ALA A 350 35.96 -0.57 3.03
C ALA A 350 36.84 0.00 1.91
N LEU A 351 36.24 0.45 0.82
CA LEU A 351 36.96 1.14 -0.25
C LEU A 351 37.68 2.40 0.25
N LYS A 352 36.98 3.22 1.06
CA LYS A 352 37.56 4.45 1.65
C LYS A 352 38.69 4.11 2.64
N LYS A 353 38.54 3.07 3.44
CA LYS A 353 39.54 2.61 4.42
C LYS A 353 40.87 2.20 3.80
N LEU A 354 40.89 1.70 2.55
CA LEU A 354 42.11 1.30 1.85
C LEU A 354 43.23 2.35 1.87
N ASN A 355 42.86 3.62 1.83
CA ASN A 355 43.80 4.74 1.73
C ASN A 355 43.82 5.62 2.99
N MET A 356 43.27 5.15 4.13
CA MET A 356 43.13 5.90 5.36
C MET A 356 43.73 5.14 6.53
N SER A 357 44.42 5.84 7.44
CA SER A 357 44.71 5.35 8.78
C SER A 357 43.43 5.18 9.60
N ASP A 358 43.47 4.49 10.75
CA ASP A 358 42.30 4.33 11.61
C ASP A 358 41.78 5.65 12.13
N GLU A 359 42.64 6.62 12.39
CA GLU A 359 42.25 7.95 12.86
C GLU A 359 41.53 8.75 11.76
N GLU A 360 42.04 8.72 10.52
CA GLU A 360 41.41 9.35 9.36
C GLU A 360 40.08 8.69 9.03
N PHE A 361 40.01 7.38 9.13
CA PHE A 361 38.78 6.65 8.88
C PHE A 361 37.70 6.90 9.96
N ARG A 362 38.09 6.98 11.24
CA ARG A 362 37.18 7.44 12.30
C ARG A 362 36.61 8.83 12.01
N ASN A 363 37.48 9.73 11.58
CA ASN A 363 37.06 11.08 11.22
C ASN A 363 36.08 11.07 10.02
N TYR A 364 36.34 10.24 9.01
CA TYR A 364 35.41 10.01 7.90
C TYR A 364 34.07 9.48 8.37
N LEU A 365 34.03 8.48 9.26
CA LEU A 365 32.78 7.94 9.81
C LEU A 365 31.96 9.02 10.55
N ILE A 366 32.62 9.90 11.28
CA ILE A 366 31.99 11.00 12.01
C ILE A 366 31.47 12.09 11.06
N THR A 367 32.29 12.51 10.10
CA THR A 367 32.01 13.71 9.28
C THR A 367 31.16 13.40 8.05
N GLU A 368 31.34 12.23 7.44
CA GLU A 368 30.69 11.87 6.17
C GLU A 368 29.58 10.82 6.37
N ARG A 369 29.69 9.99 7.44
CA ARG A 369 28.73 8.91 7.71
C ARG A 369 27.85 9.21 8.94
N ASN A 370 28.00 10.37 9.58
CA ASN A 370 27.20 10.82 10.72
C ASN A 370 27.25 9.92 11.97
N PHE A 371 28.34 9.18 12.18
CA PHE A 371 28.53 8.44 13.43
C PHE A 371 28.70 9.40 14.60
N ASP A 372 28.14 9.06 15.77
CA ASP A 372 28.35 9.87 16.97
C ASP A 372 29.83 9.76 17.43
N LYS A 373 30.51 10.91 17.45
CA LYS A 373 31.91 11.00 17.91
C LYS A 373 32.12 10.52 19.35
N ASN A 374 31.06 10.48 20.16
CA ASN A 374 31.12 10.05 21.57
C ASN A 374 30.82 8.55 21.70
N ASP A 375 30.34 7.87 20.64
CA ASP A 375 30.11 6.42 20.63
C ASP A 375 31.33 5.67 20.08
N ALA A 376 32.35 5.54 20.92
CA ALA A 376 33.56 4.81 20.53
C ALA A 376 33.31 3.34 20.17
N ALA A 377 32.31 2.71 20.79
CA ALA A 377 32.01 1.29 20.53
C ALA A 377 31.44 1.10 19.12
N SER A 378 30.53 1.96 18.68
CA SER A 378 29.97 1.93 17.33
C SER A 378 31.05 2.18 16.26
N LEU A 379 31.94 3.16 16.50
CA LEU A 379 33.05 3.45 15.60
C LEU A 379 34.03 2.27 15.50
N ASP A 380 34.40 1.64 16.64
CA ASP A 380 35.29 0.47 16.69
C ASP A 380 34.66 -0.75 16.01
N ASN A 381 33.37 -0.96 16.17
CA ASN A 381 32.66 -2.05 15.53
C ASN A 381 32.66 -1.86 14.00
N ARG A 382 32.37 -0.65 13.49
CA ARG A 382 32.41 -0.37 12.07
C ARG A 382 33.77 -0.59 11.43
N ILE A 383 34.85 -0.21 12.14
CA ILE A 383 36.22 -0.48 11.68
C ILE A 383 36.45 -2.00 11.55
N LYS A 384 36.09 -2.79 12.58
CA LYS A 384 36.22 -4.24 12.55
C LYS A 384 35.40 -4.90 11.43
N GLU A 385 34.19 -4.44 11.21
CA GLU A 385 33.33 -4.93 10.13
C GLU A 385 33.97 -4.68 8.77
N VAL A 386 34.49 -3.48 8.55
CA VAL A 386 35.20 -3.10 7.33
C VAL A 386 36.47 -3.92 7.12
N GLU A 387 37.26 -4.09 8.17
CA GLU A 387 38.47 -4.92 8.12
C GLU A 387 38.16 -6.40 7.83
N ALA A 388 37.05 -6.92 8.34
CA ALA A 388 36.59 -8.29 8.10
C ALA A 388 36.25 -8.57 6.63
N LEU A 389 35.93 -7.54 5.82
CA LEU A 389 35.75 -7.69 4.37
C LEU A 389 37.07 -8.01 3.64
N GLY A 390 38.20 -7.69 4.25
CA GLY A 390 39.53 -8.05 3.73
C GLY A 390 39.93 -7.37 2.42
N TYR A 391 39.41 -6.17 2.14
CA TYR A 391 39.77 -5.41 0.94
C TYR A 391 41.27 -5.11 0.88
N THR A 392 41.84 -5.34 -0.28
CA THR A 392 43.28 -5.12 -0.56
C THR A 392 43.50 -4.13 -1.70
N SER A 393 42.46 -3.89 -2.50
CA SER A 393 42.54 -3.02 -3.67
C SER A 393 41.11 -2.53 -4.07
N GLU A 394 41.01 -1.55 -4.95
CA GLU A 394 39.77 -1.10 -5.54
C GLU A 394 39.04 -2.22 -6.33
N ALA A 395 39.80 -3.20 -6.86
CA ALA A 395 39.22 -4.33 -7.59
C ALA A 395 38.28 -5.20 -6.71
N ASP A 396 38.47 -5.20 -5.39
CA ASP A 396 37.62 -5.93 -4.46
C ASP A 396 36.25 -5.24 -4.40
N PHE A 397 36.22 -3.90 -4.46
CA PHE A 397 34.97 -3.14 -4.55
C PHE A 397 34.28 -3.33 -5.91
N ASP A 398 35.04 -3.31 -7.01
CA ASP A 398 34.48 -3.57 -8.35
C ASP A 398 33.82 -4.95 -8.41
N LYS A 399 34.45 -5.96 -7.83
CA LYS A 399 33.87 -7.30 -7.74
C LYS A 399 32.60 -7.35 -6.90
N TYR A 400 32.56 -6.60 -5.80
CA TYR A 400 31.34 -6.46 -5.02
C TYR A 400 30.24 -5.76 -5.85
N LEU A 401 30.57 -4.68 -6.57
CA LEU A 401 29.59 -3.98 -7.41
C LEU A 401 28.94 -4.88 -8.45
N GLU A 402 29.67 -5.86 -9.01
CA GLU A 402 29.12 -6.85 -9.95
C GLU A 402 28.01 -7.72 -9.32
N THR A 403 27.96 -7.83 -7.99
CA THR A 403 26.92 -8.60 -7.29
C THR A 403 25.63 -7.82 -7.05
N ILE A 404 25.71 -6.48 -7.02
CA ILE A 404 24.58 -5.61 -6.69
C ILE A 404 24.12 -4.70 -7.83
N ALA A 405 24.92 -4.57 -8.90
CA ALA A 405 24.61 -3.64 -9.98
C ALA A 405 25.03 -4.19 -11.35
N LEU A 406 24.18 -3.97 -12.34
CA LEU A 406 24.52 -4.17 -13.73
C LEU A 406 25.50 -3.09 -14.18
N THR A 407 26.57 -3.49 -14.88
CA THR A 407 27.64 -2.58 -15.30
C THR A 407 27.44 -2.13 -16.76
N PRO A 408 27.33 -0.83 -17.05
CA PRO A 408 27.21 -0.31 -18.41
C PRO A 408 28.30 -0.84 -19.35
N GLY A 409 27.90 -1.27 -20.55
CA GLY A 409 28.76 -1.87 -21.55
C GLY A 409 28.83 -3.39 -21.56
N THR A 410 28.36 -4.05 -20.49
CA THR A 410 28.24 -5.53 -20.47
C THR A 410 27.02 -6.02 -21.28
N HIS A 411 27.01 -7.30 -21.63
CA HIS A 411 25.88 -7.91 -22.36
C HIS A 411 24.60 -7.88 -21.52
N ASN A 412 24.67 -8.18 -20.22
CA ASN A 412 23.51 -8.11 -19.31
C ASN A 412 22.94 -6.70 -19.22
N TRP A 413 23.80 -5.70 -19.13
CA TRP A 413 23.37 -4.30 -19.19
C TRP A 413 22.64 -3.96 -20.49
N GLN A 414 23.20 -4.36 -21.63
CA GLN A 414 22.59 -4.09 -22.95
C GLN A 414 21.19 -4.72 -23.06
N ASN A 415 21.05 -5.96 -22.59
CA ASN A 415 19.75 -6.64 -22.56
C ASN A 415 18.78 -5.89 -21.63
N TYR A 416 19.22 -5.48 -20.45
CA TYR A 416 18.39 -4.76 -19.49
C TYR A 416 17.88 -3.43 -20.04
N VAL A 417 18.77 -2.64 -20.64
CA VAL A 417 18.37 -1.36 -21.28
C VAL A 417 17.40 -1.61 -22.45
N GLN A 418 17.61 -2.69 -23.23
CA GLN A 418 16.67 -3.07 -24.29
C GLN A 418 15.31 -3.45 -23.70
N ASP A 419 15.27 -4.16 -22.57
CA ASP A 419 14.02 -4.50 -21.88
C ASP A 419 13.23 -3.27 -21.45
N ILE A 420 13.88 -2.21 -21.00
CA ILE A 420 13.25 -0.91 -20.72
C ILE A 420 12.64 -0.30 -22.01
N LEU A 421 13.38 -0.31 -23.10
CA LEU A 421 12.88 0.21 -24.40
C LEU A 421 11.72 -0.63 -24.94
N ASP A 422 11.78 -1.93 -24.75
CA ASP A 422 10.73 -2.88 -25.14
C ASP A 422 9.44 -2.68 -24.32
N LEU A 423 9.55 -2.30 -23.05
CA LEU A 423 8.38 -1.96 -22.21
C LEU A 423 7.64 -0.74 -22.77
N ILE A 424 8.37 0.27 -23.18
CA ILE A 424 7.77 1.47 -23.79
C ILE A 424 7.09 1.09 -25.12
N GLU A 425 7.70 0.20 -25.93
CA GLU A 425 7.06 -0.32 -27.14
C GLU A 425 5.85 -1.21 -26.81
N TYR A 426 5.91 -2.05 -25.77
CA TYR A 426 4.75 -2.82 -25.28
C TYR A 426 3.58 -1.91 -24.91
N ALA A 427 3.86 -0.83 -24.19
CA ALA A 427 2.84 0.11 -23.78
C ALA A 427 2.29 0.96 -24.94
N ASN A 428 3.14 1.46 -25.83
CA ASN A 428 2.80 2.50 -26.80
C ASN A 428 2.87 2.05 -28.27
N GLY A 429 3.47 0.90 -28.55
CA GLY A 429 3.67 0.40 -29.91
C GLY A 429 2.34 0.04 -30.59
N ASP A 430 2.26 0.30 -31.89
CA ASP A 430 1.13 -0.12 -32.73
C ASP A 430 1.07 -1.65 -32.84
N SER A 431 -0.11 -2.22 -32.59
CA SER A 431 -0.31 -3.67 -32.49
C SER A 431 -0.14 -4.43 -33.81
N THR A 432 -0.09 -3.71 -34.95
CA THR A 432 0.04 -4.29 -36.29
C THR A 432 1.44 -4.15 -36.89
N THR A 433 2.23 -3.22 -36.39
CA THR A 433 3.52 -2.84 -36.95
C THR A 433 4.72 -3.01 -36.02
N THR A 434 4.50 -3.16 -34.71
CA THR A 434 5.57 -3.36 -33.73
C THR A 434 5.46 -4.71 -33.05
N TYR A 435 6.60 -5.31 -32.67
CA TYR A 435 6.64 -6.62 -32.03
C TYR A 435 5.92 -6.62 -30.68
N TRP A 436 6.28 -5.70 -29.79
CA TRP A 436 5.70 -5.66 -28.45
C TRP A 436 4.28 -5.13 -28.43
N GLY A 437 3.88 -4.28 -29.40
CA GLY A 437 2.47 -3.93 -29.60
C GLY A 437 1.63 -5.13 -30.00
N ALA A 438 2.15 -6.03 -30.88
CA ALA A 438 1.48 -7.28 -31.24
C ALA A 438 1.38 -8.25 -30.05
N VAL A 439 2.41 -8.34 -29.19
CA VAL A 439 2.39 -9.13 -27.93
C VAL A 439 1.31 -8.60 -27.00
N ARG A 440 1.21 -7.27 -26.81
CA ARG A 440 0.15 -6.66 -26.03
C ARG A 440 -1.23 -7.03 -26.54
N ALA A 441 -1.44 -6.96 -27.85
CA ALA A 441 -2.72 -7.34 -28.47
C ALA A 441 -3.05 -8.82 -28.26
N ALA A 442 -2.07 -9.72 -28.39
CA ALA A 442 -2.22 -11.14 -28.09
C ALA A 442 -2.56 -11.40 -26.61
N ASN A 443 -2.12 -10.53 -25.72
CA ASN A 443 -2.45 -10.55 -24.28
C ASN A 443 -3.83 -9.94 -23.97
N GLY A 444 -4.58 -9.48 -24.96
CA GLY A 444 -5.97 -9.04 -24.79
C GLY A 444 -6.21 -7.53 -24.92
N HIS A 445 -5.18 -6.71 -25.18
CA HIS A 445 -5.32 -5.25 -25.31
C HIS A 445 -4.66 -4.73 -26.61
N SER A 446 -5.45 -4.45 -27.64
CA SER A 446 -4.93 -4.00 -28.95
C SER A 446 -4.47 -2.54 -28.96
N GLU A 447 -5.15 -1.66 -28.21
CA GLU A 447 -4.89 -0.23 -28.20
C GLU A 447 -3.66 0.12 -27.34
N PRO A 448 -2.89 1.18 -27.68
CA PRO A 448 -1.84 1.68 -26.82
C PRO A 448 -2.35 2.15 -25.45
N TYR A 449 -1.56 1.95 -24.39
CA TYR A 449 -1.84 2.48 -23.06
C TYR A 449 -1.46 3.96 -22.90
N ASN A 450 -0.81 4.56 -23.89
CA ASN A 450 -0.38 5.95 -23.90
C ASN A 450 0.56 6.32 -22.74
N LEU A 451 1.52 5.44 -22.44
CA LEU A 451 2.52 5.66 -21.42
C LEU A 451 3.27 6.99 -21.64
N LYS A 452 3.28 7.83 -20.63
CA LYS A 452 3.93 9.15 -20.62
C LYS A 452 5.07 9.26 -19.61
N TYR A 453 5.01 8.48 -18.55
CA TYR A 453 5.89 8.54 -17.39
C TYR A 453 6.57 7.20 -17.14
N ILE A 454 7.85 7.22 -16.74
CA ILE A 454 8.59 6.04 -16.33
C ILE A 454 9.55 6.38 -15.19
N GLY A 455 9.46 5.67 -14.08
CA GLY A 455 10.41 5.75 -12.97
C GLY A 455 11.64 4.91 -13.24
N ILE A 456 12.84 5.45 -13.00
CA ILE A 456 14.12 4.76 -13.10
C ILE A 456 14.85 4.82 -11.77
N GLY A 457 14.83 3.72 -11.05
CA GLY A 457 15.30 3.56 -9.67
C GLY A 457 14.23 3.87 -8.64
N ASN A 458 14.44 3.35 -7.44
CA ASN A 458 13.63 3.62 -6.25
C ASN A 458 14.55 3.91 -5.08
N GLU A 459 14.41 5.09 -4.47
CA GLU A 459 15.18 5.47 -3.28
C GLU A 459 16.71 5.28 -3.41
N ASN A 460 17.24 5.33 -4.61
CA ASN A 460 18.67 5.16 -4.88
C ASN A 460 19.44 6.47 -4.71
N TRP A 461 20.74 6.35 -4.51
CA TRP A 461 21.70 7.45 -4.42
C TRP A 461 23.10 7.04 -4.86
N GLY A 462 24.04 7.96 -4.87
CA GLY A 462 25.46 7.70 -5.11
C GLY A 462 25.85 7.58 -6.57
N GLU A 463 27.16 7.42 -6.79
CA GLU A 463 27.76 7.47 -8.14
C GLU A 463 27.30 6.33 -9.05
N VAL A 464 27.08 5.13 -8.49
CA VAL A 464 26.60 3.96 -9.26
C VAL A 464 25.22 4.19 -9.83
N TYR A 465 24.32 4.78 -9.02
CA TYR A 465 22.98 5.16 -9.48
C TYR A 465 23.07 6.17 -10.64
N TRP A 466 23.76 7.28 -10.44
CA TRP A 466 23.84 8.34 -11.46
C TRP A 466 24.51 7.90 -12.75
N ARG A 467 25.52 7.00 -12.67
CA ARG A 467 26.15 6.37 -13.85
C ARG A 467 25.12 5.56 -14.65
N ASN A 468 24.38 4.68 -13.99
CA ASN A 468 23.39 3.81 -14.61
C ASN A 468 22.19 4.61 -15.13
N PHE A 469 21.71 5.55 -14.32
CA PHE A 469 20.63 6.47 -14.71
C PHE A 469 20.96 7.26 -15.97
N ASP A 470 22.14 7.86 -16.06
CA ASP A 470 22.59 8.62 -17.25
C ASP A 470 22.56 7.79 -18.54
N ALA A 471 22.98 6.54 -18.46
CA ALA A 471 23.00 5.65 -19.61
C ALA A 471 21.57 5.25 -20.04
N ILE A 472 20.70 4.93 -19.08
CA ILE A 472 19.27 4.62 -19.34
C ILE A 472 18.54 5.85 -19.88
N TYR A 473 18.72 7.02 -19.25
CA TYR A 473 18.14 8.30 -19.70
C TYR A 473 18.46 8.57 -21.17
N LYS A 474 19.73 8.46 -21.54
CA LYS A 474 20.17 8.67 -22.95
C LYS A 474 19.54 7.67 -23.90
N ALA A 475 19.42 6.41 -23.51
CA ALA A 475 18.81 5.38 -24.35
C ALA A 475 17.30 5.65 -24.56
N ILE A 476 16.56 5.97 -23.49
CA ILE A 476 15.14 6.32 -23.58
C ILE A 476 14.93 7.56 -24.44
N LYS A 477 15.63 8.66 -24.14
CA LYS A 477 15.46 9.93 -24.85
C LYS A 477 15.85 9.88 -26.33
N ALA A 478 16.79 9.00 -26.69
CA ALA A 478 17.17 8.78 -28.09
C ALA A 478 16.04 8.14 -28.92
N LYS A 479 15.25 7.21 -28.34
CA LYS A 479 14.17 6.50 -29.02
C LYS A 479 12.79 7.08 -28.73
N TYR A 480 12.55 7.56 -27.52
CA TYR A 480 11.28 8.03 -27.00
C TYR A 480 11.41 9.40 -26.30
N PRO A 481 11.69 10.49 -27.04
CA PRO A 481 12.01 11.81 -26.46
C PRO A 481 10.87 12.41 -25.63
N ASN A 482 9.63 11.98 -25.87
CA ASN A 482 8.43 12.51 -25.19
C ASN A 482 8.11 11.81 -23.86
N ILE A 483 8.81 10.74 -23.51
CA ILE A 483 8.63 10.08 -22.20
C ILE A 483 9.26 10.95 -21.12
N THR A 484 8.48 11.29 -20.11
CA THR A 484 8.96 11.91 -18.87
C THR A 484 9.58 10.87 -17.98
N ILE A 485 10.85 11.03 -17.65
CA ILE A 485 11.57 10.12 -16.75
C ILE A 485 11.48 10.67 -15.33
N ILE A 486 11.22 9.81 -14.36
CA ILE A 486 11.21 10.15 -12.95
C ILE A 486 12.46 9.55 -12.32
N THR A 487 13.26 10.41 -11.66
CA THR A 487 14.48 10.01 -10.94
C THR A 487 14.14 9.74 -9.48
N THR A 488 15.15 9.53 -8.64
CA THR A 488 14.98 9.38 -7.18
C THR A 488 15.89 10.37 -6.43
N ALA A 489 15.40 10.85 -5.27
CA ALA A 489 16.18 11.69 -4.35
C ALA A 489 16.71 10.90 -3.13
N GLY A 490 16.66 9.57 -3.16
CA GLY A 490 17.02 8.71 -2.03
C GLY A 490 15.89 8.58 -1.02
N THR A 491 16.24 8.11 0.19
CA THR A 491 15.29 7.83 1.28
C THR A 491 15.17 8.97 2.30
N TRP A 492 15.96 10.03 2.17
CA TRP A 492 16.10 11.07 3.19
C TRP A 492 15.32 12.33 2.85
N LEU A 493 14.85 12.97 3.91
CA LEU A 493 14.11 14.25 3.83
C LEU A 493 15.01 15.45 3.51
N GLY A 494 16.32 15.26 3.46
CA GLY A 494 17.35 16.27 3.21
C GLY A 494 18.74 15.71 3.46
N GLY A 495 19.77 16.56 3.37
CA GLY A 495 21.15 16.18 3.56
C GLY A 495 21.88 15.95 2.23
N LYS A 496 23.14 15.51 2.32
CA LYS A 496 24.09 15.51 1.18
C LYS A 496 23.57 14.79 -0.08
N ASP A 497 23.00 13.58 0.10
CA ASP A 497 22.54 12.80 -1.06
C ASP A 497 21.27 13.38 -1.68
N PHE A 498 20.34 13.87 -0.86
CA PHE A 498 19.17 14.62 -1.32
C PHE A 498 19.58 15.89 -2.08
N ASP A 499 20.50 16.71 -1.51
CA ASP A 499 20.97 17.95 -2.12
C ASP A 499 21.75 17.66 -3.43
N THR A 500 22.48 16.54 -3.48
CA THR A 500 23.17 16.06 -4.68
C THR A 500 22.16 15.68 -5.76
N ALA A 501 21.09 14.97 -5.42
CA ALA A 501 20.03 14.62 -6.37
C ALA A 501 19.36 15.88 -6.92
N GLN A 502 18.95 16.81 -6.04
CA GLN A 502 18.33 18.09 -6.43
C GLN A 502 19.24 18.90 -7.37
N SER A 503 20.51 19.05 -7.03
CA SER A 503 21.46 19.81 -7.86
C SER A 503 21.75 19.12 -9.20
N THR A 504 21.87 17.79 -9.20
CA THR A 504 22.13 17.00 -10.41
C THR A 504 20.97 17.09 -11.40
N VAL A 505 19.73 16.88 -10.90
CA VAL A 505 18.55 16.91 -11.76
C VAL A 505 18.29 18.32 -12.28
N ASN A 506 18.29 19.33 -11.41
CA ASN A 506 18.10 20.73 -11.83
C ASN A 506 19.22 21.24 -12.74
N GLY A 507 20.44 20.70 -12.63
CA GLY A 507 21.57 21.05 -13.49
C GLY A 507 21.58 20.35 -14.84
N LYS A 508 21.28 19.03 -14.87
CA LYS A 508 21.51 18.18 -16.06
C LYS A 508 20.25 17.56 -16.65
N TYR A 509 19.22 17.25 -15.82
CA TYR A 509 18.04 16.48 -16.22
C TYR A 509 16.74 17.21 -15.90
N ARG A 510 16.69 18.51 -16.19
CA ARG A 510 15.56 19.40 -15.82
C ARG A 510 14.22 18.99 -16.45
N ASP A 511 14.24 18.17 -17.49
CA ASP A 511 13.07 17.57 -18.14
C ASP A 511 12.58 16.28 -17.45
N CYS A 512 13.26 15.86 -16.38
CA CYS A 512 12.83 14.77 -15.49
C CYS A 512 12.02 15.31 -14.32
N TYR A 513 11.28 14.41 -13.66
CA TYR A 513 10.71 14.67 -12.34
C TYR A 513 11.65 14.08 -11.27
N ILE A 514 11.63 14.67 -10.07
CA ILE A 514 12.41 14.20 -8.92
C ILE A 514 11.42 13.51 -7.96
N ASP A 515 11.65 12.25 -7.69
CA ASP A 515 10.85 11.48 -6.73
C ASP A 515 11.39 11.69 -5.31
N GLU A 516 10.56 12.26 -4.45
CA GLU A 516 10.85 12.56 -3.05
C GLU A 516 9.93 11.76 -2.14
N HIS A 517 10.48 11.12 -1.09
CA HIS A 517 9.73 10.26 -0.17
C HIS A 517 9.68 10.83 1.25
N TYR A 518 8.49 10.75 1.89
CA TYR A 518 8.21 11.36 3.19
C TYR A 518 7.46 10.42 4.13
N TYR A 519 8.19 9.57 4.82
CA TYR A 519 7.66 8.81 5.95
C TYR A 519 8.11 9.48 7.24
N THR A 520 7.21 10.20 7.90
CA THR A 520 7.59 11.12 8.97
C THR A 520 6.91 10.77 10.28
N ASP A 521 7.61 11.06 11.39
CA ASP A 521 7.05 10.97 12.73
C ASP A 521 5.96 12.03 12.96
N ARG A 522 5.20 11.85 14.03
CA ARG A 522 4.10 12.74 14.42
C ARG A 522 4.45 14.22 14.38
N ASN A 523 3.52 15.01 13.88
CA ASN A 523 3.50 16.46 13.74
C ASN A 523 4.49 17.01 12.69
N TYR A 524 5.39 16.23 12.15
CA TYR A 524 6.38 16.71 11.19
C TYR A 524 5.76 17.17 9.88
N MET A 525 4.69 16.54 9.42
CA MET A 525 3.98 16.97 8.20
C MET A 525 3.36 18.36 8.33
N TYR A 526 2.97 18.78 9.53
CA TYR A 526 2.57 20.18 9.75
C TYR A 526 3.74 21.15 9.56
N GLU A 527 4.94 20.77 10.00
CA GLU A 527 6.14 21.59 9.90
C GLU A 527 6.63 21.76 8.46
N ILE A 528 6.51 20.72 7.65
CA ILE A 528 6.92 20.71 6.25
C ILE A 528 5.80 21.08 5.26
N ASN A 529 4.64 21.52 5.71
CA ASN A 529 3.55 21.96 4.82
C ASN A 529 3.99 23.04 3.81
N ASN A 530 4.95 23.88 4.19
CA ASN A 530 5.51 24.95 3.37
C ASN A 530 6.81 24.57 2.62
N ARG A 531 7.19 23.30 2.61
CA ARG A 531 8.46 22.83 2.05
C ARG A 531 8.70 23.31 0.63
N TYR A 532 7.68 23.22 -0.22
CA TYR A 532 7.78 23.54 -1.64
C TYR A 532 7.63 25.03 -1.96
N ASP A 533 7.30 25.89 -0.98
CA ASP A 533 7.11 27.33 -1.18
C ASP A 533 8.40 28.00 -1.69
N GLY A 534 9.57 27.48 -1.31
CA GLY A 534 10.89 27.98 -1.70
C GLY A 534 11.52 27.31 -2.92
N TYR A 535 10.86 26.34 -3.56
CA TYR A 535 11.45 25.64 -4.71
C TYR A 535 11.45 26.53 -5.97
N ASP A 536 12.47 26.32 -6.82
CA ASP A 536 12.57 27.00 -8.11
C ASP A 536 11.42 26.58 -9.04
N ARG A 537 10.52 27.51 -9.35
CA ARG A 537 9.35 27.26 -10.23
C ARG A 537 9.76 26.90 -11.67
N SER A 538 10.96 27.27 -12.09
CA SER A 538 11.54 26.89 -13.39
C SER A 538 12.34 25.58 -13.33
N GLY A 539 12.51 24.98 -12.16
CA GLY A 539 13.24 23.74 -11.93
C GLY A 539 12.50 22.50 -12.41
N ALA A 540 13.09 21.34 -12.16
CA ALA A 540 12.45 20.05 -12.35
C ALA A 540 11.20 19.94 -11.47
N LYS A 541 10.17 19.28 -11.97
CA LYS A 541 8.97 19.03 -11.18
C LYS A 541 9.22 17.96 -10.13
N VAL A 542 8.49 18.04 -9.02
CA VAL A 542 8.54 17.08 -7.93
C VAL A 542 7.41 16.06 -8.09
N PHE A 543 7.78 14.81 -7.93
CA PHE A 543 6.88 13.71 -7.66
C PHE A 543 7.05 13.31 -6.18
N VAL A 544 6.02 13.45 -5.36
CA VAL A 544 6.01 12.92 -4.00
C VAL A 544 5.51 11.47 -4.09
N GLY A 545 6.42 10.58 -4.52
CA GLY A 545 6.05 9.22 -4.93
C GLY A 545 5.63 8.32 -3.80
N GLU A 546 6.13 8.60 -2.58
CA GLU A 546 5.72 7.90 -1.38
C GLU A 546 5.64 8.88 -0.21
N TYR A 547 4.47 8.94 0.45
CA TYR A 547 4.35 9.65 1.71
C TYR A 547 3.28 9.02 2.61
N ALA A 548 3.52 9.07 3.91
CA ALA A 548 2.55 8.80 4.95
C ALA A 548 3.04 9.35 6.29
N ALA A 549 2.13 9.79 7.15
CA ALA A 549 2.43 10.07 8.54
C ALA A 549 2.56 8.76 9.32
N LYS A 550 3.69 8.55 10.01
CA LYS A 550 3.90 7.39 10.87
C LYS A 550 3.49 7.72 12.29
N ALA A 551 2.55 6.95 12.87
CA ALA A 551 2.34 6.99 14.30
C ALA A 551 3.63 6.52 14.98
N SER A 552 4.25 7.38 15.79
CA SER A 552 5.36 6.95 16.64
C SER A 552 4.96 5.68 17.39
N LYS A 553 5.87 4.72 17.50
CA LYS A 553 5.79 3.40 18.15
C LYS A 553 4.98 3.36 19.48
N ILE A 554 3.74 3.81 19.46
CA ILE A 554 2.81 3.63 20.56
C ILE A 554 2.19 2.24 20.39
N GLY A 555 2.99 1.26 20.66
CA GLY A 555 2.70 0.14 21.53
C GLY A 555 1.71 -0.90 21.06
N THR A 556 1.32 -1.03 19.79
CA THR A 556 0.77 -2.28 19.25
C THR A 556 0.70 -2.24 17.72
N ILE A 557 0.86 -3.39 17.14
CA ILE A 557 0.71 -3.78 15.73
C ILE A 557 -0.57 -3.24 15.04
N GLN A 558 -1.42 -2.50 15.69
CA GLN A 558 -2.75 -2.12 15.23
C GLN A 558 -3.06 -0.62 15.29
N THR A 559 -2.09 0.23 15.45
CA THR A 559 -2.26 1.68 15.30
C THR A 559 -2.14 2.06 13.82
N LYS A 560 -3.06 1.59 13.04
CA LYS A 560 -3.02 1.61 11.59
C LYS A 560 -3.79 2.82 11.11
N SER A 561 -3.08 3.83 10.58
CA SER A 561 -3.70 4.99 9.94
C SER A 561 -4.96 5.46 10.65
N ASN A 562 -4.76 6.14 11.76
CA ASN A 562 -5.83 6.72 12.58
C ASN A 562 -6.09 8.18 12.18
N MET A 563 -7.02 8.84 12.84
CA MET A 563 -7.41 10.21 12.51
C MET A 563 -6.28 11.23 12.72
N ALA A 564 -5.29 10.98 13.60
CA ALA A 564 -4.16 11.89 13.77
C ALA A 564 -3.29 11.95 12.52
N GLU A 565 -3.00 10.78 11.93
CA GLU A 565 -2.20 10.65 10.71
C GLU A 565 -2.95 11.27 9.52
N ALA A 566 -4.23 10.96 9.36
CA ALA A 566 -5.07 11.53 8.31
C ALA A 566 -5.11 13.07 8.33
N LEU A 567 -5.12 13.69 9.54
CA LEU A 567 -5.09 15.14 9.68
C LEU A 567 -3.73 15.75 9.28
N GLU A 568 -2.63 15.08 9.62
CA GLU A 568 -1.28 15.53 9.25
C GLU A 568 -1.07 15.43 7.75
N GLU A 569 -1.48 14.32 7.15
CA GLU A 569 -1.46 14.09 5.70
C GLU A 569 -2.32 15.11 4.97
N ALA A 570 -3.57 15.35 5.43
CA ALA A 570 -4.45 16.34 4.84
C ALA A 570 -3.84 17.76 4.89
N ALA A 571 -3.23 18.13 6.01
CA ALA A 571 -2.56 19.42 6.15
C ALA A 571 -1.37 19.53 5.18
N TYR A 572 -0.57 18.47 5.04
CA TYR A 572 0.55 18.43 4.10
C TYR A 572 0.06 18.53 2.63
N MET A 573 -1.03 17.84 2.29
CA MET A 573 -1.64 17.89 0.96
C MET A 573 -2.13 19.29 0.57
N THR A 574 -2.50 20.15 1.53
CA THR A 574 -2.79 21.56 1.20
C THR A 574 -1.55 22.30 0.67
N GLY A 575 -0.36 21.87 1.10
CA GLY A 575 0.90 22.35 0.56
C GLY A 575 1.15 21.91 -0.88
N PHE A 576 0.70 20.71 -1.28
CA PHE A 576 0.78 20.25 -2.68
C PHE A 576 -0.09 21.09 -3.60
N GLU A 577 -1.34 21.37 -3.23
CA GLU A 577 -2.22 22.22 -4.03
C GLU A 577 -1.67 23.64 -4.16
N ARG A 578 -1.16 24.21 -3.06
CA ARG A 578 -0.52 25.54 -3.06
C ARG A 578 0.71 25.61 -3.96
N ASN A 579 1.39 24.50 -4.16
CA ASN A 579 2.62 24.39 -4.92
C ASN A 579 2.51 23.45 -6.12
N SER A 580 1.32 23.29 -6.70
CA SER A 580 1.11 22.36 -7.82
C SER A 580 1.77 22.78 -9.13
N ASP A 581 2.32 23.97 -9.18
CA ASP A 581 3.27 24.41 -10.21
C ASP A 581 4.70 23.83 -10.03
N VAL A 582 5.00 23.25 -8.87
CA VAL A 582 6.23 22.48 -8.56
C VAL A 582 5.90 21.01 -8.35
N VAL A 583 4.95 20.70 -7.46
CA VAL A 583 4.52 19.34 -7.17
C VAL A 583 3.54 18.88 -8.25
N ALA A 584 4.04 18.08 -9.18
CA ALA A 584 3.24 17.58 -10.30
C ALA A 584 2.41 16.35 -9.95
N MET A 585 2.90 15.52 -9.04
CA MET A 585 2.31 14.22 -8.68
C MET A 585 2.56 13.91 -7.21
N ALA A 586 1.61 13.25 -6.56
CA ALA A 586 1.76 12.74 -5.19
C ALA A 586 0.94 11.46 -4.99
N SER A 587 1.50 10.47 -4.29
CA SER A 587 0.82 9.22 -3.94
C SER A 587 1.09 8.79 -2.50
N TYR A 588 0.03 8.51 -1.77
CA TYR A 588 0.13 7.85 -0.45
C TYR A 588 0.70 6.44 -0.63
N ALA A 589 1.56 6.00 0.27
CA ALA A 589 2.21 4.68 0.19
C ALA A 589 2.37 4.01 1.56
N PRO A 590 2.22 2.66 1.59
CA PRO A 590 1.60 1.78 0.60
C PRO A 590 0.07 1.83 0.62
N THR A 591 -0.57 1.41 -0.50
CA THR A 591 -2.04 1.43 -0.60
C THR A 591 -2.69 0.26 0.15
N PHE A 592 -2.19 -0.96 0.01
CA PHE A 592 -2.83 -2.18 0.50
C PHE A 592 -1.99 -2.94 1.51
N ALA A 593 -2.65 -3.51 2.53
CA ALA A 593 -2.04 -4.49 3.41
C ALA A 593 -3.05 -5.54 3.89
N LYS A 594 -2.66 -6.81 3.82
CA LYS A 594 -3.37 -7.89 4.50
C LYS A 594 -3.13 -7.78 6.01
N ILE A 595 -4.21 -7.87 6.77
CA ILE A 595 -4.17 -7.80 8.24
C ILE A 595 -3.31 -8.94 8.78
N ASN A 596 -2.50 -8.63 9.79
CA ASN A 596 -1.53 -9.54 10.43
C ASN A 596 -0.40 -10.06 9.51
N SER A 597 -0.28 -9.55 8.28
CA SER A 597 0.80 -9.89 7.34
C SER A 597 1.56 -8.64 6.86
N GLN A 598 1.52 -7.56 7.62
CA GLN A 598 2.14 -6.30 7.25
C GLN A 598 3.66 -6.32 7.41
N ASN A 599 4.33 -5.84 6.38
CA ASN A 599 5.78 -5.57 6.37
C ASN A 599 6.10 -4.08 6.56
N TRP A 600 5.07 -3.20 6.59
CA TRP A 600 5.21 -1.77 6.74
C TRP A 600 4.16 -1.20 7.70
N ASP A 601 4.50 -0.17 8.48
CA ASP A 601 3.71 0.31 9.62
C ASP A 601 2.40 1.01 9.23
N VAL A 602 2.36 1.68 8.07
CA VAL A 602 1.22 2.46 7.59
C VAL A 602 0.70 1.90 6.27
N ASN A 603 -0.62 1.86 6.11
CA ASN A 603 -1.26 1.41 4.87
C ASN A 603 -2.64 2.05 4.77
N MET A 604 -3.09 2.36 3.55
CA MET A 604 -4.32 3.09 3.33
C MET A 604 -5.57 2.21 3.39
N ILE A 605 -5.49 0.99 2.83
CA ILE A 605 -6.58 0.03 2.74
C ILE A 605 -6.12 -1.28 3.37
N TRP A 606 -6.82 -1.70 4.42
CA TRP A 606 -6.56 -2.98 5.07
C TRP A 606 -7.62 -3.99 4.66
N PHE A 607 -7.23 -5.27 4.58
CA PHE A 607 -8.16 -6.32 4.20
C PHE A 607 -7.81 -7.65 4.87
N ASP A 608 -8.82 -8.51 5.00
CA ASP A 608 -8.68 -9.96 5.26
C ASP A 608 -9.25 -10.75 4.07
N SER A 609 -9.49 -12.04 4.25
CA SER A 609 -10.08 -12.91 3.23
C SER A 609 -11.52 -12.55 2.86
N GLN A 610 -12.26 -11.86 3.74
CA GLN A 610 -13.70 -11.59 3.62
C GLN A 610 -14.03 -10.11 3.40
N SER A 611 -13.21 -9.20 3.92
CA SER A 611 -13.57 -7.80 4.15
C SER A 611 -12.47 -6.83 3.80
N THR A 612 -12.87 -5.58 3.56
CA THR A 612 -12.00 -4.44 3.35
C THR A 612 -12.25 -3.38 4.43
N VAL A 613 -11.18 -2.76 4.94
CA VAL A 613 -11.25 -1.67 5.91
C VAL A 613 -10.59 -0.43 5.33
N LEU A 614 -11.38 0.59 5.08
CA LEU A 614 -10.94 1.89 4.58
C LEU A 614 -10.53 2.78 5.76
N THR A 615 -9.27 3.23 5.77
CA THR A 615 -8.73 4.03 6.89
C THR A 615 -9.14 5.49 6.82
N PRO A 616 -8.95 6.29 7.88
CA PRO A 616 -9.09 7.75 7.80
C PRO A 616 -8.20 8.39 6.72
N SER A 617 -6.98 7.86 6.50
CA SER A 617 -6.11 8.28 5.40
C SER A 617 -6.71 8.00 4.03
N TYR A 618 -7.38 6.86 3.83
CA TYR A 618 -8.12 6.58 2.60
C TYR A 618 -9.18 7.66 2.32
N TYR A 619 -10.01 7.98 3.33
CA TYR A 619 -11.04 9.01 3.16
C TYR A 619 -10.43 10.39 2.92
N THR A 620 -9.26 10.69 3.49
CA THR A 620 -8.52 11.93 3.21
C THR A 620 -8.10 11.99 1.74
N GLN A 621 -7.50 10.92 1.20
CA GLN A 621 -7.12 10.86 -0.21
C GLN A 621 -8.36 10.98 -1.11
N LEU A 622 -9.44 10.25 -0.80
CA LEU A 622 -10.71 10.30 -1.53
C LEU A 622 -11.31 11.71 -1.58
N LEU A 623 -11.28 12.43 -0.45
CA LEU A 623 -11.78 13.79 -0.37
C LEU A 623 -10.99 14.76 -1.25
N PHE A 624 -9.66 14.64 -1.28
CA PHE A 624 -8.81 15.51 -2.07
C PHE A 624 -8.86 15.17 -3.57
N SER A 625 -8.72 13.90 -3.94
CA SER A 625 -8.64 13.46 -5.34
C SER A 625 -9.93 13.73 -6.12
N ASN A 626 -11.09 13.62 -5.46
CA ASN A 626 -12.40 13.88 -6.08
C ASN A 626 -12.83 15.36 -6.01
N ASN A 627 -12.02 16.24 -5.42
CA ASN A 627 -12.38 17.65 -5.21
C ASN A 627 -11.21 18.57 -5.57
N ILE A 628 -10.70 18.45 -6.77
CA ILE A 628 -9.57 19.26 -7.26
C ILE A 628 -10.04 20.23 -8.35
N GLY A 629 -9.61 21.49 -8.25
CA GLY A 629 -9.82 22.49 -9.32
C GLY A 629 -8.70 22.47 -10.34
N THR A 630 -8.83 23.30 -11.36
CA THR A 630 -7.82 23.44 -12.42
C THR A 630 -6.80 24.55 -12.16
N LYS A 631 -7.12 25.48 -11.23
CA LYS A 631 -6.22 26.56 -10.79
C LYS A 631 -6.24 26.73 -9.29
N TYR A 632 -5.11 27.13 -8.72
CA TYR A 632 -4.99 27.49 -7.31
C TYR A 632 -5.45 28.93 -7.07
N ILE A 633 -6.03 29.20 -5.90
CA ILE A 633 -6.35 30.54 -5.42
C ILE A 633 -5.54 30.83 -4.16
N ASP A 634 -4.77 31.92 -4.16
CA ASP A 634 -4.01 32.36 -3.00
C ASP A 634 -4.96 32.98 -1.96
N ALA A 635 -5.52 32.10 -1.11
CA ALA A 635 -6.44 32.45 -0.04
C ALA A 635 -5.72 32.53 1.31
N ALA A 636 -6.14 33.48 2.18
CA ALA A 636 -5.50 33.67 3.46
C ALA A 636 -6.51 33.87 4.59
N PHE A 637 -6.21 33.35 5.78
CA PHE A 637 -6.92 33.71 7.00
C PHE A 637 -6.67 35.18 7.37
N ALA A 638 -7.69 35.87 7.84
CA ALA A 638 -7.57 37.26 8.31
C ALA A 638 -6.63 37.41 9.52
N ARG A 639 -6.47 36.34 10.30
CA ARG A 639 -5.48 36.20 11.37
C ARG A 639 -4.64 34.96 11.10
N GLU A 640 -3.34 35.06 11.33
CA GLU A 640 -2.44 33.92 11.21
C GLU A 640 -2.89 32.81 12.16
N THR A 641 -3.05 31.62 11.60
CA THR A 641 -3.47 30.41 12.29
C THR A 641 -2.46 29.31 12.03
N PRO A 642 -1.96 28.64 13.08
CA PRO A 642 -1.01 27.55 12.91
C PRO A 642 -1.60 26.41 12.04
N VAL A 643 -0.82 25.91 11.09
CA VAL A 643 -1.21 24.78 10.23
C VAL A 643 -1.61 23.55 11.06
N SER A 644 -0.98 23.36 12.22
CA SER A 644 -1.31 22.28 13.18
C SER A 644 -2.65 22.47 13.91
N GLU A 645 -3.31 23.61 13.74
CA GLU A 645 -4.66 23.87 14.27
C GLU A 645 -5.70 23.93 13.15
N LEU A 646 -5.43 24.71 12.11
CA LEU A 646 -6.34 24.89 10.98
C LEU A 646 -5.54 25.14 9.68
N ALA A 647 -5.49 24.15 8.81
CA ALA A 647 -4.87 24.27 7.49
C ALA A 647 -5.93 24.51 6.40
N GLN A 648 -5.51 25.10 5.27
CA GLN A 648 -6.40 25.35 4.13
C GLN A 648 -5.66 25.30 2.81
N SER A 649 -6.39 24.97 1.75
CA SER A 649 -6.09 25.27 0.35
C SER A 649 -7.37 25.54 -0.44
N VAL A 650 -7.25 26.35 -1.49
CA VAL A 650 -8.39 26.70 -2.34
C VAL A 650 -8.01 26.51 -3.80
N THR A 651 -8.85 25.76 -4.50
CA THR A 651 -8.72 25.58 -5.95
C THR A 651 -10.04 25.89 -6.65
N ILE A 652 -9.98 26.23 -7.94
CA ILE A 652 -11.15 26.60 -8.74
C ILE A 652 -11.15 25.86 -10.07
N ASN A 653 -12.32 25.43 -10.52
CA ASN A 653 -12.57 25.05 -11.91
C ASN A 653 -13.48 26.13 -12.56
N GLU A 654 -12.86 26.98 -13.36
CA GLU A 654 -13.56 28.11 -14.00
C GLU A 654 -14.56 27.64 -15.06
N GLN A 655 -14.31 26.50 -15.71
CA GLN A 655 -15.20 25.94 -16.71
C GLN A 655 -16.48 25.39 -16.06
N GLU A 656 -16.34 24.71 -14.95
CA GLU A 656 -17.46 24.18 -14.15
C GLU A 656 -18.11 25.24 -13.26
N GLN A 657 -17.45 26.40 -13.09
CA GLN A 657 -17.84 27.45 -12.16
C GLN A 657 -17.98 26.89 -10.72
N ALA A 658 -16.99 26.14 -10.28
CA ALA A 658 -16.92 25.50 -8.98
C ALA A 658 -15.63 25.89 -8.23
N ILE A 659 -15.75 26.22 -6.95
CA ILE A 659 -14.64 26.49 -6.03
C ILE A 659 -14.57 25.33 -5.04
N TYR A 660 -13.35 24.83 -4.79
CA TYR A 660 -13.06 23.73 -3.88
C TYR A 660 -12.16 24.24 -2.76
N ILE A 661 -12.65 24.16 -1.52
CA ILE A 661 -11.94 24.67 -0.34
C ILE A 661 -11.69 23.52 0.61
N LYS A 662 -10.44 23.23 0.91
CA LYS A 662 -10.03 22.26 1.92
C LYS A 662 -9.82 23.01 3.24
N LEU A 663 -10.48 22.53 4.30
CA LEU A 663 -10.29 23.01 5.67
C LEU A 663 -9.99 21.83 6.58
N ILE A 664 -8.83 21.83 7.19
CA ILE A 664 -8.36 20.76 8.08
C ILE A 664 -8.34 21.29 9.50
N ASN A 665 -9.32 20.90 10.32
CA ASN A 665 -9.34 21.20 11.74
C ASN A 665 -8.65 20.10 12.55
N SER A 666 -7.39 20.32 12.87
CA SER A 666 -6.57 19.38 13.68
C SER A 666 -6.72 19.62 15.18
N SER A 667 -7.51 20.61 15.60
CA SER A 667 -7.71 20.94 17.01
C SER A 667 -8.79 20.06 17.67
N GLY A 668 -8.72 19.97 18.98
CA GLY A 668 -9.72 19.25 19.80
C GLY A 668 -11.04 20.01 20.00
N LYS A 669 -11.29 21.08 19.24
CA LYS A 669 -12.47 21.91 19.33
C LYS A 669 -13.12 22.06 17.96
N ALA A 670 -14.44 22.11 17.92
CA ALA A 670 -15.15 22.56 16.72
C ALA A 670 -14.83 24.05 16.47
N GLN A 671 -14.69 24.42 15.21
CA GLN A 671 -14.40 25.80 14.79
C GLN A 671 -15.43 26.26 13.77
N THR A 672 -15.84 27.52 13.89
CA THR A 672 -16.64 28.19 12.86
C THR A 672 -15.70 28.96 11.94
N VAL A 673 -15.84 28.76 10.63
CA VAL A 673 -15.05 29.44 9.61
C VAL A 673 -15.99 30.13 8.64
N ASN A 674 -15.84 31.47 8.51
CA ASN A 674 -16.50 32.24 7.48
C ASN A 674 -15.62 32.29 6.23
N LEU A 675 -16.11 31.76 5.14
CA LEU A 675 -15.52 31.82 3.81
C LEU A 675 -16.02 33.08 3.12
N ASN A 676 -15.18 34.09 3.01
CA ASN A 676 -15.51 35.38 2.38
C ASN A 676 -15.04 35.35 0.92
N LEU A 677 -15.98 35.25 -0.02
CA LEU A 677 -15.67 35.11 -1.45
C LEU A 677 -15.99 36.43 -2.17
N SER A 678 -14.98 37.02 -2.81
CA SER A 678 -15.12 38.28 -3.53
C SER A 678 -14.79 38.13 -5.02
N GLY A 679 -15.55 38.79 -5.88
CA GLY A 679 -15.28 38.84 -7.32
C GLY A 679 -15.76 37.64 -8.14
N PHE A 680 -16.47 36.66 -7.54
CA PHE A 680 -17.00 35.47 -8.25
C PHE A 680 -18.43 35.67 -8.78
N GLY A 681 -19.07 36.81 -8.50
CA GLY A 681 -20.47 37.03 -8.82
C GLY A 681 -21.41 36.32 -7.84
N SER A 682 -22.53 35.80 -8.34
CA SER A 682 -23.50 35.12 -7.48
C SER A 682 -22.98 33.77 -7.04
N LEU A 683 -22.98 33.53 -5.73
CA LEU A 683 -22.80 32.19 -5.17
C LEU A 683 -24.17 31.51 -5.09
N ASN A 684 -24.34 30.35 -5.69
CA ASN A 684 -25.65 29.75 -5.90
C ASN A 684 -25.97 28.61 -4.93
N ALA A 685 -24.97 27.81 -4.58
CA ALA A 685 -25.10 26.68 -3.67
C ALA A 685 -23.75 26.29 -3.07
N ALA A 686 -23.77 25.66 -1.90
CA ALA A 686 -22.56 25.15 -1.25
C ALA A 686 -22.85 23.83 -0.52
N SER A 687 -21.87 22.93 -0.52
CA SER A 687 -21.89 21.69 0.27
C SER A 687 -20.55 21.45 0.94
N ASN A 688 -20.55 20.72 2.05
CA ASN A 688 -19.36 20.26 2.76
C ASN A 688 -19.35 18.74 2.78
N GLN A 689 -18.33 18.13 2.20
CA GLN A 689 -18.02 16.71 2.35
C GLN A 689 -16.88 16.56 3.37
N TYR A 690 -17.04 15.69 4.36
CA TYR A 690 -16.10 15.67 5.47
C TYR A 690 -15.96 14.32 6.16
N ILE A 691 -14.85 14.11 6.84
CA ILE A 691 -14.66 13.11 7.90
C ILE A 691 -14.38 13.84 9.20
N SER A 692 -14.81 13.26 10.32
CA SER A 692 -14.54 13.84 11.66
C SER A 692 -14.49 12.76 12.72
N ALA A 693 -13.77 13.04 13.82
CA ALA A 693 -13.66 12.11 14.93
C ALA A 693 -13.72 12.81 16.29
N ASN A 694 -14.13 12.06 17.31
CA ASN A 694 -14.09 12.53 18.69
C ASN A 694 -12.71 12.43 19.33
N TYR A 695 -11.82 11.62 18.74
CA TYR A 695 -10.48 11.33 19.24
C TYR A 695 -9.50 11.24 18.06
N LYS A 696 -8.29 11.75 18.22
CA LYS A 696 -7.22 11.60 17.22
C LYS A 696 -6.86 10.14 16.97
N SER A 697 -7.01 9.26 17.96
CA SER A 697 -6.76 7.82 17.83
C SER A 697 -7.89 7.03 17.18
N ALA A 698 -8.94 7.68 16.66
CA ALA A 698 -10.04 6.98 16.00
C ALA A 698 -9.57 6.35 14.70
N CYS A 699 -9.91 5.08 14.51
CA CYS A 699 -9.58 4.29 13.32
C CYS A 699 -10.73 3.32 13.01
N ASN A 700 -10.77 2.85 11.78
CA ASN A 700 -11.63 1.77 11.34
C ASN A 700 -10.95 0.43 11.62
N GLU A 701 -11.72 -0.63 11.85
CA GLU A 701 -11.24 -1.96 12.22
C GLU A 701 -12.11 -3.04 11.56
N ILE A 702 -11.60 -4.26 11.42
CA ILE A 702 -12.42 -5.41 10.99
C ILE A 702 -13.63 -5.58 11.92
N GLY A 703 -14.79 -5.78 11.31
CA GLY A 703 -16.07 -5.87 12.03
C GLY A 703 -16.63 -4.54 12.53
N LYS A 704 -15.86 -3.43 12.34
CA LYS A 704 -16.22 -2.04 12.68
C LYS A 704 -15.59 -1.08 11.67
N ALA A 705 -15.88 -1.33 10.41
CA ALA A 705 -15.23 -0.67 9.29
C ALA A 705 -15.66 0.80 9.10
N ASN A 706 -16.69 1.27 9.80
CA ASN A 706 -17.36 2.54 9.50
C ASN A 706 -17.41 3.52 10.68
N TYR A 707 -16.47 3.48 11.63
CA TYR A 707 -16.39 4.53 12.66
C TYR A 707 -16.06 5.90 12.06
N ILE A 708 -15.21 5.91 11.06
CA ILE A 708 -14.85 7.06 10.24
C ILE A 708 -15.30 6.75 8.82
N SER A 709 -16.20 7.56 8.28
CA SER A 709 -16.60 7.49 6.88
C SER A 709 -16.96 8.89 6.38
N SER A 710 -16.94 9.07 5.06
CA SER A 710 -17.28 10.35 4.44
C SER A 710 -18.75 10.69 4.70
N GLN A 711 -19.01 11.96 5.01
CA GLN A 711 -20.32 12.55 5.24
C GLN A 711 -20.47 13.78 4.35
N CYS A 712 -21.72 14.18 4.10
CA CYS A 712 -22.02 15.38 3.32
C CYS A 712 -23.14 16.19 3.98
N GLU A 713 -23.06 17.52 3.89
CA GLU A 713 -24.09 18.44 4.31
C GLU A 713 -24.18 19.63 3.35
N ASN A 714 -25.38 20.19 3.18
CA ASN A 714 -25.57 21.43 2.43
C ASN A 714 -25.30 22.62 3.35
N LEU A 715 -24.64 23.64 2.81
CA LEU A 715 -24.31 24.87 3.52
C LEU A 715 -25.18 26.04 3.00
N ALA A 716 -25.54 26.93 3.91
CA ALA A 716 -26.25 28.15 3.55
C ALA A 716 -25.29 29.16 2.90
N VAL A 717 -25.69 29.73 1.78
CA VAL A 717 -25.02 30.85 1.13
C VAL A 717 -25.66 32.15 1.54
N ASN A 718 -24.89 33.09 2.08
CA ASN A 718 -25.36 34.41 2.55
C ASN A 718 -24.60 35.52 1.82
N GLY A 719 -25.09 35.91 0.63
CA GLY A 719 -24.39 36.86 -0.23
C GLY A 719 -23.04 36.30 -0.72
N GLU A 720 -21.94 36.92 -0.35
CA GLU A 720 -20.56 36.50 -0.68
C GLU A 720 -19.93 35.65 0.44
N THR A 721 -20.70 35.21 1.43
CA THR A 721 -20.18 34.47 2.58
C THR A 721 -20.85 33.10 2.71
N VAL A 722 -20.03 32.07 2.96
CA VAL A 722 -20.47 30.72 3.35
C VAL A 722 -19.88 30.40 4.71
N THR A 723 -20.71 30.06 5.70
CA THR A 723 -20.23 29.68 7.05
C THR A 723 -20.16 28.17 7.17
N VAL A 724 -19.01 27.66 7.60
CA VAL A 724 -18.74 26.25 7.84
C VAL A 724 -18.48 26.02 9.33
N ASN A 725 -19.15 25.02 9.91
CA ASN A 725 -18.88 24.57 11.27
C ASN A 725 -18.09 23.27 11.19
N THR A 726 -16.76 23.36 11.23
CA THR A 726 -15.89 22.18 11.21
C THR A 726 -15.99 21.44 12.54
N GLY A 727 -16.14 20.11 12.47
CA GLY A 727 -16.00 19.26 13.66
C GLY A 727 -14.59 19.35 14.23
N LYS A 728 -14.40 18.94 15.49
CA LYS A 728 -13.04 18.69 15.99
C LYS A 728 -12.42 17.52 15.24
N TYR A 729 -11.10 17.57 15.02
CA TYR A 729 -10.40 16.52 14.30
C TYR A 729 -11.13 16.15 13.01
N SER A 730 -11.20 17.09 12.05
CA SER A 730 -11.94 16.90 10.81
C SER A 730 -11.17 17.36 9.58
N VAL A 731 -11.36 16.63 8.50
CA VAL A 731 -10.98 17.02 7.14
C VAL A 731 -12.27 17.40 6.41
N ASN A 732 -12.36 18.63 5.93
CA ASN A 732 -13.55 19.16 5.26
C ASN A 732 -13.18 19.62 3.85
N VAL A 733 -14.04 19.32 2.89
CA VAL A 733 -13.94 19.83 1.52
C VAL A 733 -15.24 20.50 1.15
N ILE A 734 -15.18 21.79 0.99
CA ILE A 734 -16.33 22.61 0.66
C ILE A 734 -16.34 22.85 -0.85
N ARG A 735 -17.46 22.53 -1.50
CA ARG A 735 -17.75 22.89 -2.89
C ARG A 735 -18.70 24.07 -2.92
N ILE A 736 -18.38 25.09 -3.71
CA ILE A 736 -19.22 26.26 -3.92
C ILE A 736 -19.47 26.43 -5.41
N ALA A 737 -20.73 26.37 -5.81
CA ALA A 737 -21.18 26.69 -7.16
C ALA A 737 -21.40 28.18 -7.30
N TYR A 738 -20.88 28.81 -8.38
CA TYR A 738 -21.02 30.23 -8.62
C TYR A 738 -21.43 30.55 -10.08
N GLY A 739 -21.71 31.82 -10.37
CA GLY A 739 -22.02 32.28 -11.72
C GLY A 739 -23.30 31.65 -12.27
N THR A 740 -23.23 30.89 -13.35
CA THR A 740 -24.34 30.19 -13.98
C THR A 740 -24.53 28.75 -13.49
N ASN A 741 -23.57 28.22 -12.72
CA ASN A 741 -23.71 26.91 -12.09
C ASN A 741 -24.74 26.99 -10.96
N ASN A 742 -25.82 26.26 -11.05
CA ASN A 742 -26.92 26.24 -10.09
C ASN A 742 -26.82 25.12 -9.04
N GLY A 743 -25.61 24.55 -8.83
CA GLY A 743 -25.36 23.50 -7.86
C GLY A 743 -25.29 22.08 -8.44
N ALA A 744 -25.35 21.92 -9.76
CA ALA A 744 -25.25 20.61 -10.40
C ALA A 744 -23.90 19.89 -10.14
N THR A 745 -22.88 20.61 -9.66
CA THR A 745 -21.56 20.08 -9.30
C THR A 745 -21.40 19.82 -7.80
N LEU A 746 -22.45 20.01 -6.98
CA LEU A 746 -22.37 19.69 -5.57
C LEU A 746 -22.27 18.18 -5.37
N TYR A 747 -21.48 17.78 -4.41
CA TYR A 747 -21.30 16.39 -4.09
C TYR A 747 -22.50 15.85 -3.29
N GLU A 748 -23.08 14.76 -3.78
CA GLU A 748 -24.06 13.97 -3.05
C GLU A 748 -23.42 12.59 -2.75
N LEU A 749 -23.48 12.15 -1.50
CA LEU A 749 -23.04 10.80 -1.14
C LEU A 749 -23.95 9.79 -1.84
N PRO A 750 -23.41 8.75 -2.49
CA PRO A 750 -24.22 7.63 -2.95
C PRO A 750 -25.05 7.05 -1.80
N GLU A 751 -26.28 6.58 -2.09
CA GLU A 751 -27.15 6.01 -1.04
C GLU A 751 -26.48 4.83 -0.30
N GLU A 752 -25.59 4.13 -0.97
CA GLU A 752 -24.85 2.97 -0.46
C GLU A 752 -23.61 3.34 0.38
N PHE A 753 -23.27 4.63 0.50
CA PHE A 753 -22.07 5.02 1.24
C PHE A 753 -22.23 4.71 2.73
N PRO A 754 -21.26 4.02 3.36
CA PRO A 754 -21.36 3.60 4.75
C PRO A 754 -21.56 4.80 5.68
N LYS A 755 -22.61 4.79 6.49
CA LYS A 755 -22.83 5.84 7.50
C LYS A 755 -21.95 5.59 8.72
N PRO A 756 -21.38 6.66 9.34
CA PRO A 756 -20.53 6.50 10.52
C PRO A 756 -21.23 5.75 11.65
N GLU A 757 -20.58 4.74 12.17
CA GLU A 757 -21.03 4.01 13.35
C GLU A 757 -20.86 4.86 14.61
N LYS A 758 -21.84 4.78 15.52
CA LYS A 758 -21.75 5.49 16.81
C LYS A 758 -21.06 4.60 17.85
N GLY A 759 -20.33 5.22 18.77
CA GLY A 759 -19.84 4.54 19.98
C GLY A 759 -18.38 4.10 19.94
N TYR A 760 -17.54 4.67 19.03
CA TYR A 760 -16.11 4.45 19.11
C TYR A 760 -15.55 4.80 20.49
N LEU A 761 -14.83 3.87 21.11
CA LEU A 761 -14.07 4.06 22.32
C LEU A 761 -12.57 3.79 22.04
N PRO A 762 -11.66 4.71 22.35
CA PRO A 762 -10.22 4.49 22.21
C PRO A 762 -9.77 3.20 22.93
N PRO A 763 -8.77 2.47 22.43
CA PRO A 763 -8.29 1.23 23.04
C PRO A 763 -8.02 1.35 24.55
N ALA A 764 -7.40 2.45 24.99
CA ALA A 764 -7.17 2.70 26.41
C ALA A 764 -8.46 2.82 27.23
N VAL A 765 -9.54 3.35 26.66
CA VAL A 765 -10.85 3.48 27.30
C VAL A 765 -11.60 2.15 27.29
N ARG A 766 -11.45 1.34 26.25
CA ARG A 766 -12.04 -0.01 26.15
C ARG A 766 -11.57 -0.92 27.30
N VAL A 767 -10.31 -0.80 27.70
CA VAL A 767 -9.74 -1.57 28.82
C VAL A 767 -10.11 -0.91 30.17
N ALA A 768 -10.12 0.41 30.25
CA ALA A 768 -10.39 1.12 31.50
C ALA A 768 -11.84 0.98 31.99
N VAL A 769 -12.83 0.94 31.08
CA VAL A 769 -14.26 0.81 31.44
C VAL A 769 -14.57 -0.53 32.11
N PRO A 770 -14.17 -1.71 31.58
CA PRO A 770 -14.36 -2.97 32.27
C PRO A 770 -13.62 -3.04 33.61
N CYS A 771 -12.38 -2.51 33.68
CA CYS A 771 -11.61 -2.46 34.94
C CYS A 771 -12.28 -1.59 36.01
N ALA A 772 -12.82 -0.41 35.61
CA ALA A 772 -13.56 0.45 36.51
C ALA A 772 -14.86 -0.19 36.99
N ILE A 773 -15.62 -0.85 36.11
CA ILE A 773 -16.82 -1.59 36.47
C ILE A 773 -16.46 -2.76 37.40
N GLY A 774 -15.40 -3.52 37.09
CA GLY A 774 -14.89 -4.58 37.98
C GLY A 774 -14.51 -4.07 39.35
N ALA A 775 -13.82 -2.92 39.44
CA ALA A 775 -13.43 -2.31 40.71
C ALA A 775 -14.66 -1.85 41.54
N VAL A 776 -15.69 -1.27 40.89
CA VAL A 776 -16.96 -0.88 41.54
C VAL A 776 -17.71 -2.09 42.05
N ILE A 777 -17.78 -3.18 41.28
CA ILE A 777 -18.42 -4.44 41.72
C ILE A 777 -17.67 -5.05 42.91
N ILE A 778 -16.35 -5.09 42.88
CA ILE A 778 -15.52 -5.58 43.99
C ILE A 778 -15.73 -4.71 45.24
N ALA A 779 -15.74 -3.37 45.11
CA ALA A 779 -15.99 -2.45 46.21
C ALA A 779 -17.40 -2.63 46.81
N ALA A 780 -18.42 -2.84 45.95
CA ALA A 780 -19.78 -3.11 46.40
C ALA A 780 -19.90 -4.45 47.13
N VAL A 781 -19.24 -5.49 46.64
CA VAL A 781 -19.19 -6.81 47.29
C VAL A 781 -18.45 -6.73 48.63
N LEU A 782 -17.32 -6.09 48.70
CA LEU A 782 -16.56 -5.87 49.95
C LEU A 782 -17.39 -5.08 50.98
N THR A 783 -18.08 -4.02 50.52
CA THR A 783 -18.93 -3.21 51.40
C THR A 783 -20.12 -4.05 51.91
N GLY A 784 -20.72 -4.90 51.07
CA GLY A 784 -21.78 -5.83 51.44
C GLY A 784 -21.32 -6.88 52.47
N VAL A 785 -20.11 -7.43 52.27
CA VAL A 785 -19.50 -8.38 53.21
C VAL A 785 -19.18 -7.70 54.58
N CYS A 786 -18.60 -6.53 54.53
CA CYS A 786 -18.28 -5.76 55.75
C CYS A 786 -19.52 -5.36 56.53
N THR A 787 -20.60 -4.96 55.86
CA THR A 787 -21.91 -4.68 56.48
C THR A 787 -22.57 -5.93 57.08
N LYS A 788 -22.46 -7.10 56.42
CA LYS A 788 -22.92 -8.36 56.96
C LYS A 788 -22.14 -8.81 58.17
N MET A 789 -20.80 -8.63 58.18
CA MET A 789 -19.93 -8.92 59.32
C MET A 789 -20.19 -7.99 60.52
N ALA A 790 -20.43 -6.69 60.26
CA ALA A 790 -20.78 -5.71 61.27
C ALA A 790 -22.16 -6.00 61.93
N ARG A 791 -23.15 -6.49 61.15
CA ARG A 791 -24.45 -6.94 61.67
C ARG A 791 -24.33 -8.18 62.53
N LYS A 792 -23.45 -9.15 62.14
CA LYS A 792 -23.20 -10.37 62.92
C LYS A 792 -22.45 -10.09 64.25
N LYS A 793 -21.68 -9.04 64.36
CA LYS A 793 -21.03 -8.60 65.60
C LYS A 793 -21.95 -7.80 66.56
N LYS A 794 -23.10 -7.32 66.11
CA LYS A 794 -24.11 -6.65 66.94
C LYS A 794 -25.20 -7.62 67.44
N SER A 795 -25.20 -8.90 66.99
CA SER A 795 -26.14 -9.91 67.43
C SER A 795 -25.48 -11.03 68.29
N LYS A 796 -24.28 -10.79 68.82
CA LYS A 796 -23.64 -11.49 69.89
C LYS A 796 -23.45 -10.51 71.08
#